data_7dde8e913106a52fd26b828668ef35c0
#
_entry.id   7dde8e913106a52fd26b828668ef35c0
#
_cell.length_a   1.000
_cell.length_b   1.000
_cell.length_c   1.000
_cell.angle_alpha   90.00
_cell.angle_beta   90.00
_cell.angle_gamma   90.00
#
_symmetry.space_group_name_H-M   'P 1'
#
loop_
_entity.id
_entity.type
_entity.pdbx_description
1 polymer ?
#
loop_
_entity_poly.entity_id
_entity_poly.type
_entity_poly.pdbx_seq_one_letter_code
_entity_poly.pdbx_strand_id
1 'polypeptide(L)'
;MYRWLVALTVCATQLVQATPIRTRESDYFLPNSTGFRMQHGFETILVQPFGFDGFRVRAWPFRPPTGHEISFIYDPPLEGFENGQAHGLTFDTAFNGNHTVAIRNGNTIVRTSGWGGNPGGYRLAFYRIEQDGSESLLTNEYAPLKSINPRYYSWNGPGSEFSAEFSFSTTPDEQFYGTGTQQDHLVNKKGTVIDLINFNTHIPTPVFMSNKGYAFIWNMPAQGRMEFGQLRTKLTAESTTVVDYVIVATTPGDYDTLQKRLSALTGRAPTPPDFSLGYIQSKLRYENQTELELLAQKFKDNNVPVGMIVIDYQSWRNQGDWGLDPALWPDVAAMAKKVKDLTGAEIMASLWPSVSDASDNYLELQANGYLSATRDGPGTTDSWNGSYIRNVDSTNPGARKFIWSTLKRNYYDKGIKNFWIDQADGGALGEAYENNGQSTYIQSVPFALPNVLYAAGTQQSAGKYYPWAHQLAIEEGFRNVTDSKEGEACEHISLSRSGYIGSQRFCSMIWSGDTTSAWETLGLQIASGLSAAATGWGWWTMDAGGFQPDPTVPWSSNVDTPEYRELYVRWLQWATFVPFMRTHGQRVCDNQDAYTCNNEPWSYGEKNTPIILSYIHLRYQLASYLRALFDQFHKTGRMIMRPLYMDFEKTDPKVSQWTQANNNVTTQQYMFGPRLLVSPITTPNVTEWSVYLPQTGQNGTKPWTYWWTNQTYAGGQTVTVPAPVEHIPVFHLGKREDILSGNVF
;
A
#
# COMPACT_ATOMS: atom_id res chain seq x y z
N MET A 1 13.18 -61.62 36.74
CA MET A 1 14.52 -61.11 37.08
C MET A 1 15.27 -60.82 35.74
N TYR A 2 15.12 -59.68 35.15
CA TYR A 2 15.99 -59.20 34.08
C TYR A 2 16.10 -57.68 34.21
N ARG A 3 17.29 -57.21 34.52
CA ARG A 3 17.67 -55.79 34.53
C ARG A 3 18.06 -55.41 33.10
N TRP A 4 17.46 -54.35 32.56
CA TRP A 4 17.96 -53.65 31.39
C TRP A 4 18.64 -52.35 31.83
N LEU A 5 19.95 -52.27 31.61
CA LEU A 5 20.73 -51.03 31.64
C LEU A 5 20.50 -50.29 30.31
N VAL A 6 19.99 -49.09 30.39
CA VAL A 6 20.03 -48.18 29.26
C VAL A 6 21.20 -47.23 29.49
N ALA A 7 22.20 -47.35 28.63
CA ALA A 7 23.31 -46.40 28.57
C ALA A 7 22.87 -45.11 27.84
N LEU A 8 22.77 -44.00 28.55
CA LEU A 8 22.63 -42.68 27.98
C LEU A 8 24.02 -42.20 27.51
N THR A 9 24.22 -42.16 26.19
CA THR A 9 25.36 -41.47 25.60
C THR A 9 25.03 -40.01 25.52
N VAL A 10 25.60 -39.22 26.42
CA VAL A 10 25.52 -37.75 26.36
C VAL A 10 26.56 -37.27 25.35
N CYS A 11 26.12 -36.89 24.16
CA CYS A 11 26.94 -36.08 23.23
C CYS A 11 27.07 -34.67 23.79
N ALA A 12 28.18 -34.40 24.44
CA ALA A 12 28.57 -33.04 24.83
C ALA A 12 29.04 -32.30 23.57
N THR A 13 28.17 -31.58 22.88
CA THR A 13 28.55 -30.52 21.98
C THR A 13 29.10 -29.38 22.84
N GLN A 14 30.39 -29.15 22.78
CA GLN A 14 31.01 -27.94 23.35
C GLN A 14 30.49 -26.74 22.57
N LEU A 15 29.44 -26.10 23.08
CA LEU A 15 29.14 -24.74 22.77
C LEU A 15 30.29 -23.89 23.29
N VAL A 16 31.09 -23.33 22.38
CA VAL A 16 32.04 -22.26 22.74
C VAL A 16 31.15 -21.10 23.16
N GLN A 17 30.90 -21.00 24.46
CA GLN A 17 30.27 -19.82 25.05
C GLN A 17 31.29 -18.70 24.97
N ALA A 18 31.06 -17.74 24.05
CA ALA A 18 31.76 -16.48 24.12
C ALA A 18 31.50 -15.89 25.51
N THR A 19 32.55 -15.65 26.27
CA THR A 19 32.43 -15.11 27.64
C THR A 19 31.85 -13.70 27.53
N PRO A 20 30.67 -13.43 28.12
CA PRO A 20 30.06 -12.10 28.00
C PRO A 20 30.93 -11.09 28.72
N ILE A 21 31.17 -9.95 28.10
CA ILE A 21 31.83 -8.81 28.76
C ILE A 21 30.81 -8.20 29.73
N ARG A 22 30.92 -8.51 31.02
CA ARG A 22 30.07 -7.91 32.06
C ARG A 22 30.44 -6.46 32.26
N THR A 23 29.51 -5.54 32.01
CA THR A 23 29.68 -4.13 32.27
C THR A 23 29.18 -3.69 33.65
N ARG A 24 28.20 -4.34 34.19
CA ARG A 24 27.66 -4.40 35.57
C ARG A 24 26.56 -5.47 35.64
N GLU A 25 26.11 -5.85 36.81
CA GLU A 25 25.36 -7.06 37.18
C GLU A 25 24.19 -7.55 36.26
N SER A 26 23.75 -6.77 35.28
CA SER A 26 22.63 -7.16 34.39
C SER A 26 22.79 -6.84 32.89
N ASP A 27 23.85 -6.12 32.48
CA ASP A 27 23.95 -5.65 31.09
C ASP A 27 25.03 -6.40 30.31
N TYR A 28 24.68 -6.95 29.15
CA TYR A 28 25.59 -7.72 28.30
C TYR A 28 25.65 -7.15 26.91
N PHE A 29 26.87 -6.93 26.41
CA PHE A 29 27.12 -6.70 24.99
C PHE A 29 27.78 -7.95 24.42
N LEU A 30 27.16 -8.52 23.40
CA LEU A 30 27.72 -9.64 22.65
C LEU A 30 27.98 -9.17 21.22
N PRO A 31 29.19 -8.65 20.91
CA PRO A 31 29.55 -8.33 19.54
C PRO A 31 29.68 -9.62 18.74
N ASN A 32 29.10 -9.64 17.56
CA ASN A 32 29.41 -10.65 16.58
C ASN A 32 29.85 -9.96 15.27
N SER A 33 30.34 -10.71 14.31
CA SER A 33 30.80 -10.18 13.01
C SER A 33 29.70 -9.49 12.19
N THR A 34 28.42 -9.66 12.57
CA THR A 34 27.25 -9.22 11.81
C THR A 34 26.37 -8.23 12.54
N GLY A 35 26.77 -7.77 13.75
CA GLY A 35 26.00 -6.84 14.55
C GLY A 35 26.35 -6.88 16.02
N PHE A 36 25.53 -6.29 16.86
CA PHE A 36 25.66 -6.39 18.30
C PHE A 36 24.32 -6.72 18.98
N ARG A 37 24.42 -7.41 20.09
CA ARG A 37 23.28 -7.76 20.96
C ARG A 37 23.50 -7.09 22.31
N MET A 38 22.48 -6.36 22.75
CA MET A 38 22.42 -5.80 24.11
C MET A 38 21.37 -6.57 24.92
N GLN A 39 21.63 -6.71 26.21
CA GLN A 39 20.65 -7.15 27.17
C GLN A 39 20.63 -6.20 28.34
N HIS A 40 19.45 -5.67 28.67
CA HIS A 40 19.23 -4.80 29.81
C HIS A 40 18.00 -5.27 30.57
N GLY A 41 18.20 -5.74 31.81
CA GLY A 41 17.15 -6.36 32.58
C GLY A 41 16.53 -7.55 31.85
N PHE A 42 15.25 -7.46 31.56
CA PHE A 42 14.50 -8.50 30.84
C PHE A 42 14.52 -8.31 29.30
N GLU A 43 14.99 -7.17 28.82
CA GLU A 43 14.98 -6.81 27.41
C GLU A 43 16.24 -7.25 26.68
N THR A 44 16.08 -7.78 25.50
CA THR A 44 17.19 -8.02 24.55
C THR A 44 16.96 -7.23 23.29
N ILE A 45 17.99 -6.57 22.77
CA ILE A 45 17.99 -5.83 21.52
C ILE A 45 19.09 -6.39 20.63
N LEU A 46 18.78 -6.67 19.40
CA LEU A 46 19.71 -7.10 18.35
C LEU A 46 19.74 -6.04 17.26
N VAL A 47 20.90 -5.47 16.99
CA VAL A 47 21.13 -4.48 15.94
C VAL A 47 22.05 -5.08 14.89
N GLN A 48 21.63 -5.09 13.65
CA GLN A 48 22.36 -5.69 12.53
C GLN A 48 22.41 -4.73 11.34
N PRO A 49 23.56 -4.59 10.64
CA PRO A 49 23.58 -4.02 9.30
C PRO A 49 22.55 -4.73 8.41
N PHE A 50 21.80 -3.97 7.64
CA PHE A 50 20.74 -4.53 6.83
C PHE A 50 20.49 -3.70 5.57
N GLY A 51 20.80 -4.26 4.42
CA GLY A 51 20.78 -3.53 3.16
C GLY A 51 21.84 -2.43 3.10
N PHE A 52 21.78 -1.60 2.05
CA PHE A 52 22.72 -0.51 1.84
C PHE A 52 22.41 0.67 2.76
N ASP A 53 23.37 1.14 3.54
CA ASP A 53 23.22 2.24 4.49
C ASP A 53 22.06 2.06 5.49
N GLY A 54 21.77 0.84 5.90
CA GLY A 54 20.64 0.52 6.73
C GLY A 54 20.95 -0.39 7.91
N PHE A 55 20.03 -0.39 8.86
CA PHE A 55 20.06 -1.24 10.06
C PHE A 55 18.70 -1.83 10.33
N ARG A 56 18.69 -3.13 10.68
CA ARG A 56 17.54 -3.82 11.25
C ARG A 56 17.71 -3.93 12.74
N VAL A 57 16.67 -3.61 13.48
CA VAL A 57 16.62 -3.73 14.93
C VAL A 57 15.50 -4.67 15.31
N ARG A 58 15.84 -5.69 16.11
CA ARG A 58 14.85 -6.59 16.73
C ARG A 58 14.96 -6.51 18.24
N ALA A 59 13.83 -6.37 18.90
CA ALA A 59 13.79 -6.23 20.36
C ALA A 59 12.71 -7.12 20.95
N TRP A 60 13.02 -7.78 22.07
CA TRP A 60 12.08 -8.68 22.75
C TRP A 60 12.36 -8.75 24.26
N PRO A 61 11.31 -8.89 25.07
CA PRO A 61 11.47 -9.23 26.48
C PRO A 61 11.57 -10.75 26.65
N PHE A 62 12.39 -11.21 27.60
CA PHE A 62 12.54 -12.58 28.11
C PHE A 62 12.91 -13.66 27.08
N ARG A 63 12.05 -13.98 26.12
CA ARG A 63 12.25 -15.11 25.19
C ARG A 63 12.71 -14.62 23.81
N PRO A 64 13.78 -15.18 23.27
CA PRO A 64 14.23 -14.85 21.94
C PRO A 64 13.19 -15.26 20.89
N PRO A 65 13.16 -14.57 19.73
CA PRO A 65 12.35 -14.96 18.58
C PRO A 65 12.72 -16.37 18.11
N THR A 66 11.73 -17.06 17.55
CA THR A 66 11.86 -18.45 17.09
C THR A 66 12.51 -18.56 15.72
N GLY A 67 12.55 -17.45 14.96
CA GLY A 67 12.98 -17.40 13.57
C GLY A 67 11.87 -17.73 12.57
N HIS A 68 10.64 -17.92 13.05
CA HIS A 68 9.44 -18.19 12.25
C HIS A 68 8.43 -17.05 12.30
N GLU A 69 8.82 -15.90 12.83
CA GLU A 69 7.98 -14.72 12.90
C GLU A 69 7.66 -14.20 11.49
N ILE A 70 6.43 -13.72 11.31
CA ILE A 70 5.99 -13.16 10.04
C ILE A 70 6.81 -11.91 9.73
N SER A 71 7.40 -11.88 8.54
CA SER A 71 8.20 -10.78 8.03
C SER A 71 7.78 -10.43 6.61
N PHE A 72 7.76 -9.15 6.29
CA PHE A 72 7.37 -8.61 4.99
C PHE A 72 8.58 -8.12 4.18
N ILE A 73 9.76 -8.20 4.76
CA ILE A 73 11.02 -7.82 4.12
C ILE A 73 11.82 -9.06 3.72
N TYR A 74 12.64 -8.90 2.69
CA TYR A 74 13.59 -9.94 2.30
C TYR A 74 14.76 -10.00 3.30
N ASP A 75 15.16 -11.19 3.69
CA ASP A 75 16.33 -11.44 4.51
C ASP A 75 17.09 -12.65 3.95
N PRO A 76 18.19 -12.44 3.19
CA PRO A 76 18.85 -11.16 2.91
C PRO A 76 18.06 -10.25 1.95
N PRO A 77 18.41 -8.93 1.89
CA PRO A 77 17.92 -8.02 0.85
C PRO A 77 18.20 -8.52 -0.56
N LEU A 78 17.50 -7.98 -1.56
CA LEU A 78 17.73 -8.33 -2.97
C LEU A 78 19.19 -8.15 -3.37
N GLU A 79 19.65 -9.02 -4.28
CA GLU A 79 21.02 -8.99 -4.83
C GLU A 79 21.44 -7.60 -5.31
N GLY A 80 22.67 -7.20 -4.98
CA GLY A 80 23.22 -5.87 -5.22
C GLY A 80 22.82 -4.81 -4.17
N PHE A 81 22.04 -5.21 -3.16
CA PHE A 81 21.67 -4.37 -2.02
C PHE A 81 22.00 -5.03 -0.68
N GLU A 82 22.88 -6.02 -0.72
CA GLU A 82 23.44 -6.62 0.48
C GLU A 82 24.12 -5.56 1.33
N ASN A 83 24.38 -5.91 2.56
CA ASN A 83 25.01 -5.02 3.52
C ASN A 83 26.22 -4.35 2.90
N GLY A 84 26.28 -3.02 2.91
CA GLY A 84 27.51 -2.30 2.65
C GLY A 84 28.60 -2.85 3.56
N GLN A 85 29.88 -2.70 3.21
CA GLN A 85 30.96 -3.19 4.07
C GLN A 85 30.74 -2.67 5.49
N ALA A 86 30.35 -3.57 6.37
CA ALA A 86 30.21 -3.26 7.80
C ALA A 86 31.63 -3.00 8.31
N HIS A 87 31.94 -1.72 8.48
CA HIS A 87 33.18 -1.34 9.12
C HIS A 87 33.00 -1.55 10.63
N GLY A 88 33.86 -2.35 11.19
CA GLY A 88 33.91 -2.94 12.50
C GLY A 88 33.21 -2.23 13.64
N LEU A 89 32.74 -3.01 14.57
CA LEU A 89 32.27 -2.58 15.88
C LEU A 89 33.36 -1.79 16.58
N THR A 90 33.08 -0.52 16.86
CA THR A 90 33.92 0.27 17.77
C THR A 90 33.27 0.28 19.13
N PHE A 91 34.00 -0.18 20.12
CA PHE A 91 33.64 -0.01 21.52
C PHE A 91 34.35 1.21 22.06
N ASP A 92 33.61 2.22 22.44
CA ASP A 92 34.17 3.33 23.20
C ASP A 92 33.76 3.17 24.67
N THR A 93 34.75 2.92 25.52
CA THR A 93 34.58 2.89 26.97
C THR A 93 34.82 4.30 27.48
N ALA A 94 33.81 5.18 27.30
CA ALA A 94 33.92 6.52 27.79
C ALA A 94 33.93 6.60 29.34
N PHE A 95 34.57 7.63 29.83
CA PHE A 95 34.71 8.01 31.20
C PHE A 95 33.42 7.91 32.03
N ASN A 96 33.47 7.40 33.26
CA ASN A 96 32.37 7.22 34.23
C ASN A 96 31.40 6.08 34.01
N GLY A 97 31.78 4.98 33.37
CA GLY A 97 30.94 3.80 33.25
C GLY A 97 29.84 3.90 32.18
N ASN A 98 29.91 4.91 31.32
CA ASN A 98 29.12 4.97 30.08
C ASN A 98 29.80 4.08 29.04
N HIS A 99 29.04 3.10 28.55
CA HIS A 99 29.47 2.27 27.43
C HIS A 99 28.74 2.71 26.17
N THR A 100 29.49 3.09 25.16
CA THR A 100 28.95 3.37 23.83
C THR A 100 29.44 2.29 22.88
N VAL A 101 28.46 1.64 22.20
CA VAL A 101 28.75 0.74 21.11
C VAL A 101 28.31 1.42 19.85
N ALA A 102 29.13 1.40 18.82
CA ALA A 102 28.82 1.90 17.52
C ALA A 102 29.10 0.85 16.46
N ILE A 103 28.20 0.76 15.47
CA ILE A 103 28.41 -0.04 14.26
C ILE A 103 28.10 0.81 13.04
N ARG A 104 28.94 0.70 12.02
CA ARG A 104 28.79 1.39 10.75
C ARG A 104 28.38 0.43 9.64
N ASN A 105 27.44 0.86 8.80
CA ASN A 105 27.08 0.21 7.54
C ASN A 105 27.04 1.28 6.43
N GLY A 106 28.02 1.26 5.54
CA GLY A 106 28.16 2.30 4.51
C GLY A 106 28.33 3.70 5.12
N ASN A 107 27.43 4.61 4.81
CA ASN A 107 27.39 5.98 5.33
C ASN A 107 26.43 6.16 6.51
N THR A 108 25.99 5.09 7.14
CA THR A 108 25.11 5.14 8.32
C THR A 108 25.79 4.51 9.52
N ILE A 109 25.65 5.13 10.68
CA ILE A 109 26.11 4.63 11.97
C ILE A 109 24.93 4.52 12.92
N VAL A 110 24.86 3.42 13.68
CA VAL A 110 24.03 3.34 14.87
C VAL A 110 24.91 3.33 16.09
N ARG A 111 24.55 4.14 17.08
CA ARG A 111 25.23 4.20 18.39
C ARG A 111 24.27 3.92 19.51
N THR A 112 24.77 3.27 20.53
CA THR A 112 24.07 3.18 21.81
C THR A 112 24.59 4.31 22.73
N SER A 113 23.68 4.90 23.47
CA SER A 113 24.01 5.75 24.59
C SER A 113 23.22 5.34 25.81
N GLY A 114 23.84 5.27 26.97
CA GLY A 114 23.16 4.91 28.20
C GLY A 114 24.08 4.78 29.38
N TRP A 115 23.49 4.75 30.54
CA TRP A 115 24.19 4.58 31.80
C TRP A 115 23.98 3.17 32.32
N GLY A 116 25.05 2.41 32.44
CA GLY A 116 25.01 1.16 33.20
C GLY A 116 24.48 1.44 34.62
N GLY A 117 23.39 0.81 35.00
CA GLY A 117 22.75 1.00 36.30
C GLY A 117 21.65 2.07 36.38
N ASN A 118 21.29 2.72 35.26
CA ASN A 118 20.14 3.61 35.20
C ASN A 118 18.90 2.85 34.72
N PRO A 119 17.72 3.02 35.39
CA PRO A 119 16.48 2.34 34.95
C PRO A 119 16.06 2.61 33.49
N GLY A 120 16.56 3.72 32.89
CA GLY A 120 16.24 4.09 31.51
C GLY A 120 16.92 3.29 30.39
N GLY A 121 17.85 2.40 30.72
CA GLY A 121 18.52 1.54 29.75
C GLY A 121 19.32 2.24 28.67
N TYR A 122 19.73 1.48 27.68
CA TYR A 122 20.45 2.00 26.51
C TYR A 122 19.47 2.51 25.46
N ARG A 123 19.89 3.56 24.73
CA ARG A 123 19.12 4.16 23.61
C ARG A 123 19.91 4.02 22.33
N LEU A 124 19.20 3.76 21.26
CA LEU A 124 19.79 3.74 19.92
C LEU A 124 19.65 5.13 19.27
N ALA A 125 20.72 5.57 18.63
CA ALA A 125 20.74 6.79 17.82
C ALA A 125 21.34 6.47 16.45
N PHE A 126 20.69 6.95 15.40
CA PHE A 126 21.04 6.68 14.00
C PHE A 126 21.56 7.97 13.38
N TYR A 127 22.74 7.90 12.77
CA TYR A 127 23.42 9.03 12.16
C TYR A 127 23.77 8.70 10.71
N ARG A 128 23.77 9.73 9.87
CA ARG A 128 24.38 9.69 8.55
C ARG A 128 25.76 10.34 8.62
N ILE A 129 26.73 9.74 7.93
CA ILE A 129 28.06 10.31 7.71
C ILE A 129 27.99 11.18 6.47
N GLU A 130 28.30 12.47 6.61
CA GLU A 130 28.34 13.42 5.53
C GLU A 130 29.65 13.31 4.73
N GLN A 131 29.72 13.99 3.57
CA GLN A 131 30.89 13.93 2.70
C GLN A 131 32.17 14.48 3.35
N ASP A 132 32.02 15.43 4.28
CA ASP A 132 33.13 16.00 5.06
C ASP A 132 33.55 15.16 6.29
N GLY A 133 32.88 14.01 6.47
CA GLY A 133 33.09 13.11 7.61
C GLY A 133 32.35 13.50 8.88
N SER A 134 31.61 14.59 8.88
CA SER A 134 30.70 14.94 9.99
C SER A 134 29.54 14.01 10.10
N GLU A 135 28.83 14.00 11.22
CA GLU A 135 27.68 13.13 11.48
C GLU A 135 26.42 13.95 11.69
N SER A 136 25.39 13.63 10.92
CA SER A 136 24.05 14.20 11.05
C SER A 136 23.10 13.20 11.71
N LEU A 137 22.47 13.60 12.82
CA LEU A 137 21.46 12.80 13.50
C LEU A 137 20.23 12.65 12.61
N LEU A 138 19.88 11.42 12.27
CA LEU A 138 18.63 11.07 11.56
C LEU A 138 17.46 11.02 12.55
N THR A 139 17.55 10.11 13.50
CA THR A 139 16.62 9.96 14.60
C THR A 139 17.29 9.20 15.76
N ASN A 140 16.72 9.28 16.94
CA ASN A 140 17.14 8.48 18.09
C ASN A 140 15.93 8.07 18.91
N GLU A 141 16.04 6.97 19.63
CA GLU A 141 15.03 6.58 20.59
C GLU A 141 14.81 7.68 21.64
N TYR A 142 13.53 7.99 21.89
CA TYR A 142 13.10 9.14 22.69
C TYR A 142 12.39 8.71 23.97
N ALA A 143 12.78 9.32 25.06
CA ALA A 143 11.98 9.38 26.27
C ALA A 143 12.16 10.75 26.93
N PRO A 144 11.11 11.28 27.60
CA PRO A 144 11.15 12.64 28.18
C PRO A 144 12.22 12.80 29.26
N LEU A 145 12.55 11.72 29.95
CA LEU A 145 13.61 11.69 30.98
C LEU A 145 14.61 10.60 30.66
N LYS A 146 15.87 10.84 30.99
CA LYS A 146 16.96 9.85 30.81
C LYS A 146 16.75 8.56 31.61
N SER A 147 15.99 8.62 32.70
CA SER A 147 15.62 7.47 33.54
C SER A 147 14.50 6.62 33.04
N ILE A 148 13.83 7.03 31.94
CA ILE A 148 12.69 6.29 31.36
C ILE A 148 13.18 5.55 30.12
N ASN A 149 12.81 4.26 30.00
CA ASN A 149 13.06 3.48 28.79
C ASN A 149 12.23 4.05 27.62
N PRO A 150 12.81 4.30 26.44
CA PRO A 150 12.07 4.73 25.25
C PRO A 150 11.18 3.60 24.66
N ARG A 151 11.38 2.38 25.09
CA ARG A 151 10.65 1.18 24.69
C ARG A 151 9.82 0.68 25.86
N TYR A 152 8.54 0.48 25.63
CA TYR A 152 7.61 0.00 26.64
C TYR A 152 7.00 -1.32 26.20
N TYR A 153 6.86 -2.25 27.13
CA TYR A 153 6.26 -3.57 26.92
C TYR A 153 5.20 -3.84 27.98
N SER A 154 4.06 -4.40 27.57
CA SER A 154 3.01 -4.84 28.47
C SER A 154 2.51 -6.23 28.06
N TRP A 155 2.35 -7.11 29.01
CA TRP A 155 1.84 -8.46 28.74
C TRP A 155 0.38 -8.47 28.29
N ASN A 156 0.06 -9.27 27.27
CA ASN A 156 -1.28 -9.42 26.73
C ASN A 156 -2.01 -10.68 27.25
N GLY A 157 -1.55 -11.27 28.35
CA GLY A 157 -2.17 -12.45 28.93
C GLY A 157 -1.18 -13.60 29.20
N PRO A 158 -1.64 -14.86 29.31
CA PRO A 158 -0.82 -15.98 29.78
C PRO A 158 0.21 -16.50 28.75
N GLY A 159 0.21 -15.99 27.53
CA GLY A 159 1.14 -16.37 26.48
C GLY A 159 2.49 -15.67 26.54
N SER A 160 3.27 -15.76 25.47
CA SER A 160 4.54 -15.04 25.28
C SER A 160 4.36 -13.70 24.55
N GLU A 161 3.15 -13.34 24.18
CA GLU A 161 2.83 -12.12 23.47
C GLU A 161 2.74 -10.92 24.41
N PHE A 162 3.13 -9.77 23.92
CA PHE A 162 3.11 -8.50 24.62
C PHE A 162 2.69 -7.38 23.67
N SER A 163 2.13 -6.29 24.18
CA SER A 163 2.03 -5.04 23.46
C SER A 163 3.34 -4.26 23.58
N ALA A 164 3.69 -3.52 22.53
CA ALA A 164 4.91 -2.74 22.50
C ALA A 164 4.63 -1.29 22.09
N GLU A 165 5.37 -0.35 22.69
CA GLU A 165 5.38 1.05 22.31
C GLU A 165 6.84 1.53 22.21
N PHE A 166 7.23 2.02 21.02
CA PHE A 166 8.55 2.56 20.74
C PHE A 166 8.43 4.02 20.35
N SER A 167 9.24 4.86 20.92
CA SER A 167 9.27 6.30 20.67
C SER A 167 10.60 6.74 20.10
N PHE A 168 10.55 7.61 19.10
CA PHE A 168 11.72 8.19 18.43
C PHE A 168 11.63 9.71 18.45
N SER A 169 12.78 10.39 18.55
CA SER A 169 12.84 11.84 18.49
C SER A 169 12.51 12.35 17.08
N THR A 170 11.88 13.50 17.03
CA THR A 170 11.66 14.27 15.80
C THR A 170 11.80 15.76 16.12
N THR A 171 11.96 16.58 15.09
CA THR A 171 12.00 18.05 15.21
C THR A 171 10.73 18.64 14.60
N PRO A 172 10.30 19.86 15.01
CA PRO A 172 9.08 20.48 14.47
C PRO A 172 9.07 20.65 12.96
N ASP A 173 10.24 20.81 12.35
CA ASP A 173 10.47 20.99 10.90
C ASP A 173 10.62 19.67 10.15
N GLU A 174 10.69 18.54 10.83
CA GLU A 174 10.76 17.24 10.18
C GLU A 174 9.42 16.87 9.56
N GLN A 175 9.46 16.40 8.32
CA GLN A 175 8.31 16.02 7.51
C GLN A 175 8.34 14.52 7.25
N PHE A 176 7.15 13.89 7.25
CA PHE A 176 7.00 12.45 7.07
C PHE A 176 6.05 12.16 5.91
N TYR A 177 6.46 11.26 5.02
CA TYR A 177 5.74 10.93 3.78
C TYR A 177 5.53 9.42 3.66
N GLY A 178 4.39 9.00 3.12
CA GLY A 178 4.03 7.59 2.96
C GLY A 178 2.85 7.18 3.83
N THR A 179 2.98 6.05 4.52
CA THR A 179 2.00 5.47 5.45
C THR A 179 0.79 4.78 4.82
N GLY A 180 0.84 4.45 3.53
CA GLY A 180 -0.28 3.81 2.82
C GLY A 180 -1.31 4.81 2.28
N THR A 181 -2.57 4.41 2.23
CA THR A 181 -3.68 5.27 1.77
C THR A 181 -4.63 5.60 2.91
N GLN A 182 -4.97 6.87 3.07
CA GLN A 182 -5.97 7.38 3.99
C GLN A 182 -6.84 8.43 3.27
N GLN A 183 -8.07 8.63 3.76
CA GLN A 183 -8.96 9.69 3.29
C GLN A 183 -8.68 10.99 4.03
N ASP A 184 -7.48 11.55 3.80
CA ASP A 184 -7.06 12.85 4.33
C ASP A 184 -6.39 13.69 3.23
N HIS A 185 -6.35 15.00 3.40
CA HIS A 185 -5.66 15.89 2.45
C HIS A 185 -4.14 15.95 2.67
N LEU A 186 -3.58 15.09 3.53
CA LEU A 186 -2.24 15.26 4.05
C LEU A 186 -1.25 14.34 3.33
N VAL A 187 -0.35 14.92 2.57
CA VAL A 187 0.84 14.24 2.05
C VAL A 187 1.95 14.21 3.09
N ASN A 188 2.15 15.30 3.83
CA ASN A 188 3.02 15.34 5.01
C ASN A 188 2.22 14.90 6.25
N LYS A 189 2.62 13.81 6.85
CA LYS A 189 1.94 13.19 8.00
C LYS A 189 2.34 13.78 9.37
N LYS A 190 3.14 14.83 9.40
CA LYS A 190 3.49 15.52 10.66
C LYS A 190 2.23 16.03 11.37
N GLY A 191 2.08 15.71 12.64
CA GLY A 191 0.91 16.06 13.45
C GLY A 191 -0.24 15.06 13.38
N THR A 192 -0.11 13.95 12.65
CA THR A 192 -1.17 12.94 12.51
C THR A 192 -1.01 11.76 13.45
N VAL A 193 -2.14 11.09 13.69
CA VAL A 193 -2.25 9.79 14.33
C VAL A 193 -2.94 8.85 13.36
N ILE A 194 -2.33 7.70 13.09
CA ILE A 194 -2.82 6.72 12.12
C ILE A 194 -2.93 5.36 12.80
N ASP A 195 -4.14 4.85 12.92
CA ASP A 195 -4.39 3.49 13.42
C ASP A 195 -4.00 2.46 12.35
N LEU A 196 -3.21 1.46 12.73
CA LEU A 196 -2.80 0.37 11.85
C LEU A 196 -3.88 -0.73 11.80
N ILE A 197 -5.08 -0.33 11.39
CA ILE A 197 -6.23 -1.19 11.20
C ILE A 197 -6.75 -0.96 9.78
N ASN A 198 -6.87 -2.03 8.99
CA ASN A 198 -7.42 -1.93 7.65
C ASN A 198 -8.94 -1.97 7.69
N PHE A 199 -9.55 -1.10 6.90
CA PHE A 199 -10.98 -1.11 6.58
C PHE A 199 -11.18 -0.42 5.23
N ASN A 200 -12.40 -0.45 4.72
CA ASN A 200 -12.73 0.20 3.45
C ASN A 200 -12.23 1.65 3.42
N THR A 201 -11.52 2.04 2.37
CA THR A 201 -10.86 3.34 2.16
C THR A 201 -9.65 3.64 3.05
N HIS A 202 -9.26 2.75 3.96
CA HIS A 202 -8.16 2.97 4.89
C HIS A 202 -7.18 1.79 4.91
N ILE A 203 -6.03 1.97 4.27
CA ILE A 203 -4.99 0.93 4.14
C ILE A 203 -3.68 1.46 4.72
N PRO A 204 -3.57 1.59 6.06
CA PRO A 204 -2.40 2.12 6.71
C PRO A 204 -1.24 1.12 6.63
N THR A 205 -0.07 1.63 6.26
CA THR A 205 1.13 0.81 6.11
C THR A 205 2.31 1.51 6.76
N PRO A 206 2.99 0.91 7.74
CA PRO A 206 4.00 1.58 8.54
C PRO A 206 5.36 1.62 7.82
N VAL A 207 5.35 2.23 6.63
CA VAL A 207 6.52 2.59 5.84
C VAL A 207 6.45 4.09 5.57
N PHE A 208 7.46 4.82 6.01
CA PHE A 208 7.53 6.26 5.78
C PHE A 208 8.94 6.75 5.48
N MET A 209 9.04 7.86 4.79
CA MET A 209 10.27 8.58 4.50
C MET A 209 10.28 9.90 5.25
N SER A 210 11.47 10.34 5.69
CA SER A 210 11.69 11.65 6.31
C SER A 210 12.48 12.57 5.38
N ASN A 211 12.18 13.88 5.41
CA ASN A 211 12.97 14.90 4.72
C ASN A 211 14.40 15.00 5.23
N LYS A 212 14.73 14.38 6.37
CA LYS A 212 16.12 14.22 6.86
C LYS A 212 16.94 13.19 6.05
N GLY A 213 16.33 12.52 5.06
CA GLY A 213 17.00 11.55 4.22
C GLY A 213 17.08 10.15 4.83
N TYR A 214 16.05 9.71 5.50
CA TYR A 214 15.91 8.30 5.90
C TYR A 214 14.51 7.77 5.62
N ALA A 215 14.39 6.44 5.54
CA ALA A 215 13.14 5.73 5.54
C ALA A 215 13.07 4.75 6.70
N PHE A 216 11.87 4.52 7.18
CA PHE A 216 11.57 3.64 8.30
C PHE A 216 10.54 2.59 7.89
N ILE A 217 10.79 1.33 8.25
CA ILE A 217 9.88 0.20 8.08
C ILE A 217 9.61 -0.40 9.46
N TRP A 218 8.37 -0.35 9.93
CA TRP A 218 7.90 -1.09 11.09
C TRP A 218 7.40 -2.45 10.64
N ASN A 219 8.27 -3.47 10.65
CA ASN A 219 8.05 -4.78 10.05
C ASN A 219 7.23 -5.71 10.96
N MET A 220 6.01 -5.31 11.28
CA MET A 220 5.16 -5.97 12.27
C MET A 220 3.84 -6.45 11.64
N PRO A 221 3.42 -7.71 11.84
CA PRO A 221 2.09 -8.20 11.42
C PRO A 221 0.95 -7.74 12.31
N ALA A 222 1.27 -7.14 13.45
CA ALA A 222 0.33 -6.71 14.47
C ALA A 222 -0.44 -5.43 14.06
N GLN A 223 -1.65 -5.30 14.55
CA GLN A 223 -2.32 -4.01 14.64
C GLN A 223 -1.58 -3.10 15.61
N GLY A 224 -1.83 -1.80 15.51
CA GLY A 224 -1.19 -0.82 16.36
C GLY A 224 -1.48 0.60 15.91
N ARG A 225 -0.51 1.50 16.10
CA ARG A 225 -0.66 2.93 15.79
C ARG A 225 0.66 3.57 15.44
N MET A 226 0.62 4.56 14.54
CA MET A 226 1.70 5.51 14.27
C MET A 226 1.25 6.90 14.72
N GLU A 227 2.08 7.59 15.48
CA GLU A 227 1.86 8.97 15.91
C GLU A 227 3.05 9.84 15.48
N PHE A 228 2.80 10.85 14.65
CA PHE A 228 3.81 11.80 14.16
C PHE A 228 3.69 13.13 14.89
N GLY A 229 4.07 13.15 16.17
CA GLY A 229 4.00 14.36 17.00
C GLY A 229 5.08 15.39 16.71
N GLN A 230 5.05 16.54 17.39
CA GLN A 230 6.01 17.63 17.17
C GLN A 230 7.44 17.30 17.61
N LEU A 231 7.58 16.55 18.71
CA LEU A 231 8.88 16.23 19.33
C LEU A 231 9.19 14.74 19.33
N ARG A 232 8.20 13.89 19.03
CA ARG A 232 8.37 12.44 18.97
C ARG A 232 7.48 11.82 17.93
N THR A 233 7.98 10.75 17.32
CA THR A 233 7.19 9.77 16.58
C THR A 233 7.04 8.54 17.45
N LYS A 234 5.84 7.98 17.55
CA LYS A 234 5.57 6.79 18.34
C LYS A 234 4.96 5.70 17.46
N LEU A 235 5.42 4.47 17.64
CA LEU A 235 4.95 3.27 16.95
C LEU A 235 4.53 2.24 17.99
N THR A 236 3.37 1.65 17.80
CA THR A 236 2.86 0.62 18.70
C THR A 236 2.54 -0.67 17.96
N ALA A 237 2.60 -1.79 18.68
CA ALA A 237 2.07 -3.08 18.27
C ALA A 237 1.17 -3.61 19.40
N GLU A 238 -0.06 -4.00 19.07
CA GLU A 238 -1.02 -4.45 20.08
C GLU A 238 -0.67 -5.81 20.66
N SER A 239 -0.14 -6.72 19.83
CA SER A 239 0.27 -8.05 20.27
C SER A 239 1.40 -8.59 19.40
N THR A 240 2.53 -8.94 20.00
CA THR A 240 3.70 -9.47 19.29
C THR A 240 4.59 -10.27 20.21
N THR A 241 5.48 -11.08 19.65
CA THR A 241 6.56 -11.79 20.36
C THR A 241 7.92 -11.15 20.15
N VAL A 242 8.05 -10.28 19.13
CA VAL A 242 9.26 -9.51 18.81
C VAL A 242 8.88 -8.21 18.14
N VAL A 243 9.55 -7.14 18.48
CA VAL A 243 9.50 -5.89 17.69
C VAL A 243 10.60 -5.93 16.65
N ASP A 244 10.26 -5.60 15.41
CA ASP A 244 11.18 -5.63 14.27
C ASP A 244 11.00 -4.35 13.43
N TYR A 245 12.07 -3.60 13.24
CA TYR A 245 12.06 -2.43 12.38
C TYR A 245 13.36 -2.23 11.63
N VAL A 246 13.28 -1.50 10.52
CA VAL A 246 14.42 -1.17 9.67
C VAL A 246 14.50 0.34 9.45
N ILE A 247 15.70 0.89 9.52
CA ILE A 247 16.01 2.25 9.10
C ILE A 247 17.05 2.17 7.98
N VAL A 248 16.78 2.86 6.86
CA VAL A 248 17.75 3.05 5.75
C VAL A 248 17.91 4.52 5.48
N ALA A 249 19.12 4.96 5.14
CA ALA A 249 19.43 6.37 4.99
C ALA A 249 20.02 6.71 3.63
N THR A 250 19.92 7.98 3.25
CA THR A 250 20.59 8.61 2.11
C THR A 250 20.78 10.12 2.41
N THR A 251 21.23 10.89 1.45
CA THR A 251 21.26 12.35 1.58
C THR A 251 19.85 12.93 1.53
N PRO A 252 19.56 14.05 2.26
CA PRO A 252 18.25 14.71 2.19
C PRO A 252 17.86 15.07 0.76
N GLY A 253 16.59 14.87 0.44
CA GLY A 253 16.04 15.13 -0.90
C GLY A 253 16.46 14.13 -1.98
N ASP A 254 17.12 13.01 -1.64
CA ASP A 254 17.39 11.91 -2.57
C ASP A 254 16.38 10.79 -2.39
N TYR A 255 15.13 11.09 -2.72
CA TYR A 255 14.02 10.14 -2.58
C TYR A 255 14.10 8.97 -3.56
N ASP A 256 14.75 9.14 -4.71
CA ASP A 256 14.96 8.04 -5.66
C ASP A 256 15.83 6.93 -5.07
N THR A 257 16.92 7.30 -4.40
CA THR A 257 17.75 6.32 -3.69
C THR A 257 17.00 5.69 -2.51
N LEU A 258 16.20 6.46 -1.75
CA LEU A 258 15.38 5.88 -0.69
C LEU A 258 14.38 4.86 -1.23
N GLN A 259 13.66 5.18 -2.29
CA GLN A 259 12.69 4.28 -2.92
C GLN A 259 13.37 3.01 -3.48
N LYS A 260 14.55 3.19 -4.09
CA LYS A 260 15.36 2.08 -4.59
C LYS A 260 15.78 1.13 -3.46
N ARG A 261 16.18 1.66 -2.31
CA ARG A 261 16.54 0.89 -1.11
C ARG A 261 15.32 0.22 -0.48
N LEU A 262 14.23 0.96 -0.31
CA LEU A 262 12.97 0.39 0.18
C LEU A 262 12.50 -0.79 -0.66
N SER A 263 12.48 -0.64 -1.99
CA SER A 263 12.05 -1.71 -2.89
C SER A 263 12.99 -2.92 -2.88
N ALA A 264 14.27 -2.72 -2.60
CA ALA A 264 15.22 -3.83 -2.43
C ALA A 264 14.99 -4.62 -1.13
N LEU A 265 14.41 -3.98 -0.12
CA LEU A 265 14.07 -4.62 1.15
C LEU A 265 12.67 -5.26 1.11
N THR A 266 11.70 -4.58 0.52
CA THR A 266 10.28 -4.98 0.57
C THR A 266 9.80 -5.71 -0.70
N GLY A 267 10.62 -5.77 -1.71
CA GLY A 267 10.34 -6.40 -3.00
C GLY A 267 10.08 -5.39 -4.12
N ARG A 268 10.46 -5.77 -5.33
CA ARG A 268 10.22 -4.98 -6.53
C ARG A 268 8.89 -5.36 -7.15
N ALA A 269 8.19 -4.35 -7.65
CA ALA A 269 6.98 -4.61 -8.42
C ALA A 269 7.32 -5.28 -9.75
N PRO A 270 6.54 -6.26 -10.20
CA PRO A 270 6.63 -6.80 -11.56
C PRO A 270 6.20 -5.75 -12.60
N THR A 271 6.35 -6.06 -13.89
CA THR A 271 5.76 -5.25 -14.96
C THR A 271 4.35 -5.74 -15.30
N PRO A 272 3.36 -4.84 -15.47
CA PRO A 272 1.99 -5.22 -15.78
C PRO A 272 1.81 -5.61 -17.25
N PRO A 273 0.82 -6.45 -17.57
CA PRO A 273 0.48 -6.78 -18.95
C PRO A 273 -0.15 -5.56 -19.67
N ASP A 274 0.08 -5.47 -20.97
CA ASP A 274 -0.34 -4.32 -21.79
C ASP A 274 -1.83 -3.99 -21.72
N PHE A 275 -2.70 -4.99 -21.64
CA PHE A 275 -4.14 -4.75 -21.56
C PHE A 275 -4.54 -3.92 -20.33
N SER A 276 -3.81 -4.03 -19.24
CA SER A 276 -4.09 -3.30 -17.99
C SER A 276 -3.69 -1.83 -18.05
N LEU A 277 -2.82 -1.44 -18.98
CA LEU A 277 -2.40 -0.05 -19.16
C LEU A 277 -3.46 0.82 -19.84
N GLY A 278 -4.43 0.19 -20.49
CA GLY A 278 -5.57 0.84 -21.15
C GLY A 278 -6.69 1.25 -20.19
N TYR A 279 -7.88 1.43 -20.74
CA TYR A 279 -9.09 1.76 -20.00
C TYR A 279 -9.72 0.50 -19.39
N ILE A 280 -10.07 0.56 -18.11
CA ILE A 280 -10.76 -0.52 -17.38
C ILE A 280 -12.19 -0.06 -17.10
N GLN A 281 -13.16 -0.77 -17.71
CA GLN A 281 -14.58 -0.54 -17.51
C GLN A 281 -15.11 -1.43 -16.40
N SER A 282 -15.67 -0.82 -15.38
CA SER A 282 -16.33 -1.50 -14.26
C SER A 282 -17.58 -0.74 -13.84
N LYS A 283 -18.58 -1.45 -13.39
CA LYS A 283 -19.86 -0.91 -12.90
C LYS A 283 -20.38 -1.81 -11.78
N LEU A 284 -21.04 -1.29 -10.79
CA LEU A 284 -21.93 -2.02 -9.91
C LEU A 284 -23.33 -1.97 -10.51
N ARG A 285 -23.80 -3.04 -11.18
CA ARG A 285 -23.10 -4.22 -11.66
C ARG A 285 -23.63 -4.60 -13.05
N TYR A 286 -22.94 -5.46 -13.75
CA TYR A 286 -23.50 -6.19 -14.91
C TYR A 286 -24.21 -7.44 -14.38
N GLU A 287 -25.47 -7.62 -14.74
CA GLU A 287 -26.33 -8.58 -14.07
C GLU A 287 -26.29 -9.98 -14.70
N ASN A 288 -25.95 -10.08 -15.99
CA ASN A 288 -25.97 -11.34 -16.69
C ASN A 288 -25.04 -11.35 -17.92
N GLN A 289 -24.87 -12.55 -18.49
CA GLN A 289 -24.03 -12.79 -19.67
C GLN A 289 -24.45 -11.95 -20.88
N THR A 290 -25.75 -11.84 -21.15
CA THR A 290 -26.25 -11.10 -22.30
C THR A 290 -25.92 -9.62 -22.24
N GLU A 291 -26.06 -9.01 -21.06
CA GLU A 291 -25.71 -7.61 -20.85
C GLU A 291 -24.21 -7.37 -21.10
N LEU A 292 -23.33 -8.25 -20.60
CA LEU A 292 -21.89 -8.12 -20.81
C LEU A 292 -21.48 -8.29 -22.28
N GLU A 293 -22.10 -9.22 -23.00
CA GLU A 293 -21.87 -9.42 -24.42
C GLU A 293 -22.37 -8.24 -25.28
N LEU A 294 -23.51 -7.65 -24.94
CA LEU A 294 -24.01 -6.41 -25.56
C LEU A 294 -23.12 -5.22 -25.28
N LEU A 295 -22.57 -5.11 -24.07
CA LEU A 295 -21.59 -4.11 -23.73
C LEU A 295 -20.35 -4.22 -24.60
N ALA A 296 -19.78 -5.41 -24.74
CA ALA A 296 -18.61 -5.65 -25.59
C ALA A 296 -18.89 -5.29 -27.06
N GLN A 297 -20.09 -5.63 -27.56
CA GLN A 297 -20.51 -5.22 -28.90
C GLN A 297 -20.57 -3.71 -29.03
N LYS A 298 -21.10 -3.01 -28.04
CA LYS A 298 -21.21 -1.54 -28.04
C LYS A 298 -19.86 -0.83 -27.99
N PHE A 299 -18.86 -1.37 -27.26
CA PHE A 299 -17.47 -0.87 -27.32
C PHE A 299 -16.91 -0.98 -28.73
N LYS A 300 -17.12 -2.12 -29.41
CA LYS A 300 -16.71 -2.33 -30.80
C LYS A 300 -17.41 -1.35 -31.76
N ASP A 301 -18.73 -1.26 -31.68
CA ASP A 301 -19.53 -0.42 -32.58
C ASP A 301 -19.20 1.06 -32.48
N ASN A 302 -18.89 1.54 -31.27
CA ASN A 302 -18.46 2.91 -31.02
C ASN A 302 -16.94 3.13 -31.24
N ASN A 303 -16.20 2.10 -31.63
CA ASN A 303 -14.72 2.15 -31.79
C ASN A 303 -14.01 2.70 -30.56
N VAL A 304 -14.45 2.31 -29.36
CA VAL A 304 -13.85 2.70 -28.08
C VAL A 304 -12.93 1.58 -27.60
N PRO A 305 -11.63 1.84 -27.44
CA PRO A 305 -10.72 0.84 -26.94
C PRO A 305 -10.97 0.57 -25.44
N VAL A 306 -10.92 -0.69 -25.05
CA VAL A 306 -11.07 -1.14 -23.66
C VAL A 306 -10.09 -2.28 -23.40
N GLY A 307 -9.34 -2.21 -22.31
CA GLY A 307 -8.35 -3.23 -21.94
C GLY A 307 -8.93 -4.31 -21.04
N MET A 308 -9.93 -3.96 -20.22
CA MET A 308 -10.55 -4.90 -19.29
C MET A 308 -12.01 -4.51 -19.01
N ILE A 309 -12.89 -5.53 -18.87
CA ILE A 309 -14.25 -5.36 -18.39
C ILE A 309 -14.40 -6.17 -17.09
N VAL A 310 -15.05 -5.59 -16.09
CA VAL A 310 -15.13 -6.16 -14.74
C VAL A 310 -16.55 -6.65 -14.46
N ILE A 311 -16.68 -7.89 -14.00
CA ILE A 311 -17.90 -8.47 -13.43
C ILE A 311 -17.82 -8.30 -11.92
N ASP A 312 -18.71 -7.49 -11.36
CA ASP A 312 -18.71 -7.14 -9.95
C ASP A 312 -19.45 -8.18 -9.10
N TYR A 313 -19.55 -7.92 -7.80
CA TYR A 313 -20.12 -8.81 -6.79
C TYR A 313 -21.60 -9.16 -7.07
N GLN A 314 -22.15 -10.13 -6.30
CA GLN A 314 -23.48 -10.72 -6.56
C GLN A 314 -23.65 -11.34 -7.96
N SER A 315 -22.55 -11.74 -8.59
CA SER A 315 -22.56 -12.54 -9.82
C SER A 315 -22.61 -14.05 -9.54
N TRP A 316 -22.49 -14.44 -8.29
CA TRP A 316 -22.57 -15.82 -7.76
C TRP A 316 -23.97 -16.15 -7.20
N ARG A 317 -24.28 -17.43 -7.04
CA ARG A 317 -25.54 -17.89 -6.43
C ARG A 317 -25.54 -17.67 -4.91
N ASN A 318 -24.49 -18.13 -4.22
CA ASN A 318 -24.29 -17.91 -2.80
C ASN A 318 -22.93 -17.26 -2.55
N GLN A 319 -22.84 -16.43 -1.52
CA GLN A 319 -21.58 -15.80 -1.13
C GLN A 319 -20.56 -16.85 -0.70
N GLY A 320 -19.38 -16.83 -1.33
CA GLY A 320 -18.34 -17.83 -1.10
C GLY A 320 -18.36 -19.00 -2.09
N ASP A 321 -19.30 -19.07 -3.05
CA ASP A 321 -19.27 -20.11 -4.10
C ASP A 321 -18.08 -19.93 -5.05
N TRP A 322 -17.58 -18.68 -5.17
CA TRP A 322 -16.48 -18.29 -6.06
C TRP A 322 -16.65 -18.89 -7.47
N GLY A 323 -17.80 -18.59 -8.06
CA GLY A 323 -18.20 -19.01 -9.39
C GLY A 323 -19.45 -18.28 -9.84
N LEU A 324 -19.56 -17.94 -11.13
CA LEU A 324 -20.71 -17.24 -11.69
C LEU A 324 -21.96 -18.12 -11.60
N ASP A 325 -23.11 -17.53 -11.25
CA ASP A 325 -24.41 -18.22 -11.21
C ASP A 325 -24.78 -18.73 -12.59
N PRO A 326 -24.92 -20.06 -12.81
CA PRO A 326 -25.26 -20.62 -14.12
C PRO A 326 -26.61 -20.15 -14.69
N ALA A 327 -27.54 -19.69 -13.84
CA ALA A 327 -28.80 -19.15 -14.26
C ALA A 327 -28.68 -17.82 -15.00
N LEU A 328 -27.67 -16.99 -14.58
CA LEU A 328 -27.42 -15.67 -15.14
C LEU A 328 -26.25 -15.70 -16.16
N TRP A 329 -25.30 -16.62 -15.98
CA TRP A 329 -24.08 -16.78 -16.75
C TRP A 329 -23.92 -18.20 -17.28
N PRO A 330 -24.81 -18.63 -18.26
CA PRO A 330 -24.91 -20.03 -18.64
C PRO A 330 -23.70 -20.59 -19.38
N ASP A 331 -22.95 -19.78 -20.12
CA ASP A 331 -21.74 -20.22 -20.85
C ASP A 331 -20.58 -19.19 -20.69
N VAL A 332 -19.91 -19.29 -19.58
CA VAL A 332 -18.80 -18.39 -19.21
C VAL A 332 -17.66 -18.44 -20.24
N ALA A 333 -17.37 -19.62 -20.79
CA ALA A 333 -16.26 -19.78 -21.74
C ALA A 333 -16.57 -19.12 -23.10
N ALA A 334 -17.77 -19.31 -23.60
CA ALA A 334 -18.21 -18.65 -24.83
C ALA A 334 -18.28 -17.14 -24.67
N MET A 335 -18.79 -16.67 -23.53
CA MET A 335 -18.82 -15.24 -23.20
C MET A 335 -17.41 -14.63 -23.16
N ALA A 336 -16.48 -15.22 -22.41
CA ALA A 336 -15.11 -14.74 -22.32
C ALA A 336 -14.44 -14.66 -23.70
N LYS A 337 -14.60 -15.70 -24.50
CA LYS A 337 -14.12 -15.71 -25.88
C LYS A 337 -14.76 -14.60 -26.73
N LYS A 338 -16.08 -14.41 -26.64
CA LYS A 338 -16.80 -13.39 -27.40
C LYS A 338 -16.35 -11.96 -27.05
N VAL A 339 -16.20 -11.66 -25.76
CA VAL A 339 -15.68 -10.37 -25.30
C VAL A 339 -14.30 -10.14 -25.89
N LYS A 340 -13.41 -11.13 -25.81
CA LYS A 340 -12.04 -11.06 -26.34
C LYS A 340 -12.01 -10.85 -27.86
N ASP A 341 -12.85 -11.59 -28.61
CA ASP A 341 -12.94 -11.48 -30.06
C ASP A 341 -13.49 -10.12 -30.53
N LEU A 342 -14.41 -9.53 -29.77
CA LEU A 342 -15.03 -8.24 -30.10
C LEU A 342 -14.13 -7.04 -29.80
N THR A 343 -13.45 -7.04 -28.68
CA THR A 343 -12.80 -5.86 -28.11
C THR A 343 -11.30 -6.01 -27.85
N GLY A 344 -10.78 -7.24 -27.80
CA GLY A 344 -9.43 -7.53 -27.30
C GLY A 344 -9.30 -7.46 -25.76
N ALA A 345 -10.36 -7.07 -25.05
CA ALA A 345 -10.34 -6.92 -23.60
C ALA A 345 -10.24 -8.26 -22.86
N GLU A 346 -9.63 -8.22 -21.67
CA GLU A 346 -9.71 -9.27 -20.67
C GLU A 346 -10.93 -9.08 -19.76
N ILE A 347 -11.36 -10.15 -19.08
CA ILE A 347 -12.39 -10.06 -18.05
C ILE A 347 -11.73 -10.21 -16.67
N MET A 348 -12.18 -9.42 -15.71
CA MET A 348 -11.89 -9.55 -14.28
C MET A 348 -13.19 -9.89 -13.55
N ALA A 349 -13.15 -10.85 -12.61
CA ALA A 349 -14.28 -11.18 -11.75
C ALA A 349 -14.01 -10.75 -10.30
N SER A 350 -15.01 -10.11 -9.67
CA SER A 350 -14.98 -9.76 -8.25
C SER A 350 -15.21 -10.99 -7.37
N LEU A 351 -14.48 -11.04 -6.27
CA LEU A 351 -14.49 -12.12 -5.28
C LEU A 351 -14.45 -11.52 -3.90
N TRP A 352 -15.21 -12.10 -2.98
CA TRP A 352 -15.16 -11.74 -1.57
C TRP A 352 -14.62 -12.90 -0.73
N PRO A 353 -13.83 -12.66 0.34
CA PRO A 353 -13.33 -13.71 1.22
C PRO A 353 -14.40 -14.29 2.13
N SER A 354 -15.55 -13.64 2.23
CA SER A 354 -16.66 -14.06 3.08
C SER A 354 -17.41 -15.25 2.46
N VAL A 355 -17.75 -16.24 3.28
CA VAL A 355 -18.36 -17.49 2.90
C VAL A 355 -19.61 -17.71 3.75
N SER A 356 -20.76 -17.77 3.10
CA SER A 356 -22.05 -18.11 3.70
C SER A 356 -22.14 -19.59 3.99
N ASP A 357 -22.88 -19.99 5.03
CA ASP A 357 -23.20 -21.38 5.34
C ASP A 357 -24.03 -22.08 4.25
N ALA A 358 -24.66 -21.30 3.35
CA ALA A 358 -25.34 -21.80 2.17
C ALA A 358 -24.39 -22.09 0.98
N SER A 359 -23.13 -21.67 1.04
CA SER A 359 -22.15 -21.90 -0.02
C SER A 359 -21.79 -23.38 -0.17
N ASP A 360 -21.67 -23.84 -1.41
CA ASP A 360 -21.21 -25.18 -1.75
C ASP A 360 -19.80 -25.49 -1.17
N ASN A 361 -19.00 -24.46 -0.91
CA ASN A 361 -17.63 -24.56 -0.36
C ASN A 361 -17.61 -24.60 1.18
N TYR A 362 -18.70 -24.21 1.86
CA TYR A 362 -18.68 -23.96 3.32
C TYR A 362 -18.27 -25.19 4.15
N LEU A 363 -18.90 -26.33 3.90
CA LEU A 363 -18.64 -27.55 4.68
C LEU A 363 -17.20 -28.05 4.55
N GLU A 364 -16.65 -28.00 3.33
CA GLU A 364 -15.26 -28.41 3.11
C GLU A 364 -14.27 -27.43 3.75
N LEU A 365 -14.50 -26.13 3.64
CA LEU A 365 -13.69 -25.09 4.28
C LEU A 365 -13.72 -25.24 5.81
N GLN A 366 -14.89 -25.50 6.38
CA GLN A 366 -15.06 -25.70 7.81
C GLN A 366 -14.37 -26.98 8.30
N ALA A 367 -14.55 -28.09 7.61
CA ALA A 367 -13.97 -29.39 7.98
C ALA A 367 -12.44 -29.38 7.98
N ASN A 368 -11.82 -28.56 7.09
CA ASN A 368 -10.38 -28.43 7.01
C ASN A 368 -9.80 -27.29 7.88
N GLY A 369 -10.64 -26.55 8.62
CA GLY A 369 -10.19 -25.42 9.43
C GLY A 369 -9.67 -24.25 8.61
N TYR A 370 -10.26 -24.00 7.42
CA TYR A 370 -9.86 -22.95 6.49
C TYR A 370 -10.67 -21.66 6.65
N LEU A 371 -11.62 -21.62 7.56
CA LEU A 371 -12.38 -20.41 7.90
C LEU A 371 -11.84 -19.76 9.16
N SER A 372 -11.83 -18.43 9.19
CA SER A 372 -11.53 -17.69 10.42
C SER A 372 -12.52 -18.05 11.53
N ALA A 373 -12.10 -17.92 12.77
CA ALA A 373 -12.91 -18.19 13.94
C ALA A 373 -12.98 -16.96 14.86
N THR A 374 -13.78 -17.02 15.88
CA THR A 374 -13.78 -16.05 16.98
C THR A 374 -13.52 -16.77 18.30
N ARG A 375 -13.12 -16.05 19.34
CA ARG A 375 -12.92 -16.62 20.68
C ARG A 375 -14.21 -17.21 21.27
N ASP A 376 -15.35 -16.61 20.91
CA ASP A 376 -16.65 -16.94 21.48
C ASP A 376 -17.50 -17.82 20.56
N GLY A 377 -16.99 -18.16 19.40
CA GLY A 377 -17.74 -18.96 18.45
C GLY A 377 -17.15 -19.01 17.05
N PRO A 378 -17.83 -19.72 16.14
CA PRO A 378 -17.26 -20.01 14.84
C PRO A 378 -17.38 -18.90 13.80
N GLY A 379 -18.12 -17.82 14.04
CA GLY A 379 -18.24 -16.80 13.01
C GLY A 379 -19.16 -15.63 13.37
N THR A 380 -19.48 -14.83 12.36
CA THR A 380 -20.31 -13.64 12.45
C THR A 380 -21.51 -13.74 11.53
N THR A 381 -22.53 -12.94 11.77
CA THR A 381 -23.69 -12.82 10.88
C THR A 381 -23.44 -11.69 9.90
N ASP A 382 -23.76 -11.92 8.62
CA ASP A 382 -23.74 -10.89 7.61
C ASP A 382 -24.88 -9.90 7.86
N SER A 383 -24.53 -8.64 8.08
CA SER A 383 -25.50 -7.59 8.26
C SER A 383 -26.28 -7.22 6.99
N TRP A 384 -25.72 -7.54 5.81
CA TRP A 384 -26.38 -7.27 4.54
C TRP A 384 -27.53 -8.24 4.24
N ASN A 385 -27.28 -9.52 4.41
CA ASN A 385 -28.21 -10.57 4.02
C ASN A 385 -28.80 -11.32 5.21
N GLY A 386 -28.41 -10.96 6.43
CA GLY A 386 -28.80 -11.70 7.63
C GLY A 386 -28.27 -13.15 7.66
N SER A 387 -27.34 -13.46 6.78
CA SER A 387 -26.74 -14.80 6.65
C SER A 387 -25.65 -15.01 7.67
N TYR A 388 -25.43 -16.26 8.06
CA TYR A 388 -24.27 -16.64 8.82
C TYR A 388 -23.07 -16.74 7.90
N ILE A 389 -22.05 -15.91 8.12
CA ILE A 389 -20.85 -15.90 7.29
C ILE A 389 -19.57 -15.99 8.13
N ARG A 390 -18.52 -16.47 7.47
CA ARG A 390 -17.15 -16.47 7.97
C ARG A 390 -16.21 -16.11 6.84
N ASN A 391 -15.12 -15.40 7.13
CA ASN A 391 -14.08 -15.17 6.14
C ASN A 391 -13.20 -16.41 5.99
N VAL A 392 -12.79 -16.73 4.77
CA VAL A 392 -11.73 -17.70 4.54
C VAL A 392 -10.43 -17.19 5.17
N ASP A 393 -9.73 -18.07 5.87
CA ASP A 393 -8.47 -17.72 6.53
C ASP A 393 -7.28 -17.87 5.57
N SER A 394 -7.00 -16.82 4.81
CA SER A 394 -5.87 -16.80 3.86
C SER A 394 -4.50 -16.85 4.53
N THR A 395 -4.40 -16.68 5.86
CA THR A 395 -3.15 -16.89 6.58
C THR A 395 -2.77 -18.38 6.61
N ASN A 396 -3.76 -19.28 6.41
CA ASN A 396 -3.56 -20.72 6.30
C ASN A 396 -3.15 -21.10 4.85
N PRO A 397 -1.98 -21.71 4.63
CA PRO A 397 -1.56 -22.15 3.30
C PRO A 397 -2.51 -23.16 2.63
N GLY A 398 -3.21 -23.99 3.41
CA GLY A 398 -4.21 -24.92 2.89
C GLY A 398 -5.43 -24.18 2.33
N ALA A 399 -5.89 -23.15 3.04
CA ALA A 399 -6.97 -22.30 2.59
C ALA A 399 -6.61 -21.58 1.28
N ARG A 400 -5.39 -21.04 1.14
CA ARG A 400 -4.94 -20.41 -0.11
C ARG A 400 -4.98 -21.38 -1.30
N LYS A 401 -4.53 -22.62 -1.11
CA LYS A 401 -4.61 -23.66 -2.15
C LYS A 401 -6.06 -23.97 -2.53
N PHE A 402 -6.95 -24.03 -1.54
CA PHE A 402 -8.37 -24.25 -1.78
C PHE A 402 -9.00 -23.12 -2.58
N ILE A 403 -8.75 -21.86 -2.19
CA ILE A 403 -9.18 -20.66 -2.94
C ILE A 403 -8.75 -20.81 -4.40
N TRP A 404 -7.46 -20.98 -4.65
CA TRP A 404 -6.95 -21.05 -6.01
C TRP A 404 -7.54 -22.21 -6.82
N SER A 405 -7.65 -23.41 -6.24
CA SER A 405 -8.21 -24.57 -6.95
C SER A 405 -9.66 -24.33 -7.39
N THR A 406 -10.44 -23.63 -6.55
CA THR A 406 -11.83 -23.27 -6.86
C THR A 406 -11.89 -22.19 -7.93
N LEU A 407 -11.07 -21.14 -7.83
CA LEU A 407 -11.00 -20.07 -8.83
C LEU A 407 -10.52 -20.60 -10.19
N LYS A 408 -9.53 -21.48 -10.17
CA LYS A 408 -9.01 -22.09 -11.39
C LYS A 408 -10.13 -22.85 -12.12
N ARG A 409 -10.85 -23.71 -11.44
CA ARG A 409 -11.96 -24.51 -12.02
C ARG A 409 -13.13 -23.65 -12.50
N ASN A 410 -13.52 -22.66 -11.68
CA ASN A 410 -14.76 -21.92 -11.91
C ASN A 410 -14.61 -20.73 -12.87
N TYR A 411 -13.41 -20.14 -12.95
CA TYR A 411 -13.13 -18.94 -13.72
C TYR A 411 -11.96 -19.12 -14.71
N TYR A 412 -10.77 -19.46 -14.20
CA TYR A 412 -9.53 -19.43 -14.99
C TYR A 412 -9.58 -20.36 -16.19
N ASP A 413 -9.98 -21.62 -15.99
CA ASP A 413 -10.11 -22.63 -17.05
C ASP A 413 -11.24 -22.30 -18.05
N LYS A 414 -12.11 -21.35 -17.70
CA LYS A 414 -13.19 -20.83 -18.56
C LYS A 414 -12.85 -19.49 -19.23
N GLY A 415 -11.61 -19.00 -19.08
CA GLY A 415 -11.13 -17.79 -19.76
C GLY A 415 -11.23 -16.49 -18.95
N ILE A 416 -11.76 -16.49 -17.73
CA ILE A 416 -11.70 -15.34 -16.81
C ILE A 416 -10.47 -15.53 -15.93
N LYS A 417 -9.42 -14.75 -16.18
CA LYS A 417 -8.08 -14.99 -15.61
C LYS A 417 -7.61 -13.92 -14.67
N ASN A 418 -8.36 -12.83 -14.49
CA ASN A 418 -8.03 -11.73 -13.61
C ASN A 418 -9.06 -11.65 -12.48
N PHE A 419 -8.63 -11.26 -11.26
CA PHE A 419 -9.48 -11.33 -10.09
C PHE A 419 -9.46 -10.04 -9.28
N TRP A 420 -10.64 -9.56 -8.91
CA TRP A 420 -10.81 -8.47 -7.98
C TRP A 420 -11.15 -9.04 -6.60
N ILE A 421 -10.16 -9.04 -5.70
CA ILE A 421 -10.30 -9.51 -4.32
C ILE A 421 -10.76 -8.34 -3.44
N ASP A 422 -12.07 -8.14 -3.43
CA ASP A 422 -12.74 -7.14 -2.60
C ASP A 422 -12.90 -7.63 -1.17
N GLN A 423 -13.22 -6.74 -0.23
CA GLN A 423 -13.33 -7.03 1.22
C GLN A 423 -12.13 -7.74 1.84
N ALA A 424 -10.94 -7.54 1.30
CA ALA A 424 -9.70 -8.18 1.73
C ALA A 424 -9.06 -7.51 2.96
N ASP A 425 -9.77 -6.66 3.68
CA ASP A 425 -9.23 -5.84 4.78
C ASP A 425 -8.91 -6.66 6.03
N GLY A 426 -9.58 -7.77 6.21
CA GLY A 426 -9.50 -8.59 7.41
C GLY A 426 -10.55 -8.19 8.45
N GLY A 427 -10.53 -8.87 9.58
CA GLY A 427 -11.55 -8.68 10.62
C GLY A 427 -12.85 -9.42 10.30
N ALA A 428 -13.97 -8.94 10.87
CA ALA A 428 -15.25 -9.61 10.71
C ALA A 428 -15.77 -9.54 9.29
N LEU A 429 -15.93 -8.32 8.77
CA LEU A 429 -16.44 -8.07 7.42
C LEU A 429 -15.55 -7.12 6.60
N GLY A 430 -14.56 -6.49 7.21
CA GLY A 430 -13.72 -5.50 6.54
C GLY A 430 -14.41 -4.15 6.28
N GLU A 431 -15.61 -3.95 6.82
CA GLU A 431 -16.38 -2.72 6.67
C GLU A 431 -16.47 -1.95 7.97
N ALA A 432 -16.10 -0.68 7.94
CA ALA A 432 -16.13 0.20 9.10
C ALA A 432 -17.43 1.01 9.23
N TYR A 433 -18.21 1.11 8.17
CA TYR A 433 -19.25 2.13 8.11
C TYR A 433 -20.57 1.65 7.62
N GLU A 434 -20.79 0.43 7.62
CA GLU A 434 -21.92 0.06 6.90
C GLU A 434 -23.19 0.00 7.61
N ASN A 435 -24.14 0.27 6.99
CA ASN A 435 -25.51 0.00 7.03
C ASN A 435 -26.39 1.21 7.15
N ASN A 436 -26.72 1.82 6.01
CA ASN A 436 -27.84 2.77 5.87
C ASN A 436 -27.86 3.85 6.95
N GLY A 437 -26.69 4.37 7.30
CA GLY A 437 -26.54 5.35 8.37
C GLY A 437 -26.73 4.79 9.79
N GLN A 438 -26.83 3.48 9.94
CA GLN A 438 -26.79 2.85 11.25
C GLN A 438 -25.37 2.31 11.49
N SER A 439 -24.64 2.93 12.41
CA SER A 439 -23.30 2.53 12.78
C SER A 439 -23.30 1.26 13.66
N THR A 440 -24.05 0.25 13.31
CA THR A 440 -23.97 -1.06 13.97
C THR A 440 -22.56 -1.62 13.87
N TYR A 441 -21.85 -1.27 12.82
CA TYR A 441 -20.48 -1.68 12.64
C TYR A 441 -19.49 -0.94 13.54
N ILE A 442 -19.62 0.36 13.72
CA ILE A 442 -18.80 1.11 14.68
C ILE A 442 -18.99 0.58 16.10
N GLN A 443 -20.16 0.03 16.42
CA GLN A 443 -20.40 -0.61 17.70
C GLN A 443 -19.85 -2.04 17.77
N SER A 444 -19.81 -2.76 16.66
CA SER A 444 -19.32 -4.16 16.62
C SER A 444 -17.82 -4.28 16.32
N VAL A 445 -17.22 -3.37 15.57
CA VAL A 445 -15.78 -3.42 15.24
C VAL A 445 -14.90 -3.45 16.48
N PRO A 446 -15.07 -2.63 17.52
CA PRO A 446 -14.26 -2.72 18.73
C PRO A 446 -14.39 -4.05 19.47
N PHE A 447 -15.48 -4.77 19.26
CA PHE A 447 -15.73 -6.05 19.91
C PHE A 447 -15.42 -7.25 19.02
N ALA A 448 -15.67 -7.14 17.71
CA ALA A 448 -15.48 -8.24 16.77
C ALA A 448 -14.00 -8.44 16.36
N LEU A 449 -13.28 -7.36 16.03
CA LEU A 449 -11.90 -7.43 15.55
C LEU A 449 -10.95 -8.10 16.54
N PRO A 450 -10.91 -7.76 17.83
CA PRO A 450 -10.03 -8.42 18.79
C PRO A 450 -10.34 -9.91 19.01
N ASN A 451 -11.54 -10.33 18.63
CA ASN A 451 -12.00 -11.71 18.82
C ASN A 451 -11.73 -12.61 17.61
N VAL A 452 -11.34 -12.05 16.46
CA VAL A 452 -11.04 -12.87 15.27
C VAL A 452 -9.75 -13.66 15.48
N LEU A 453 -9.82 -14.96 15.12
CA LEU A 453 -8.71 -15.90 15.18
C LEU A 453 -8.40 -16.41 13.78
N TYR A 454 -7.14 -16.31 13.41
CA TYR A 454 -6.53 -16.84 12.20
C TYR A 454 -5.56 -17.97 12.57
N ALA A 455 -5.17 -18.78 11.59
CA ALA A 455 -4.09 -19.74 11.73
C ALA A 455 -2.75 -19.07 12.14
N ALA A 456 -2.53 -17.85 11.70
CA ALA A 456 -1.32 -17.06 12.01
C ALA A 456 -1.35 -16.39 13.40
N GLY A 457 -2.49 -16.33 14.07
CA GLY A 457 -2.64 -15.66 15.37
C GLY A 457 -3.97 -14.92 15.51
N THR A 458 -4.05 -14.04 16.50
CA THR A 458 -5.22 -13.18 16.72
C THR A 458 -5.24 -12.01 15.72
N GLN A 459 -6.38 -11.35 15.59
CA GLN A 459 -6.47 -10.11 14.82
C GLN A 459 -5.45 -9.06 15.32
N GLN A 460 -5.23 -8.99 16.63
CA GLN A 460 -4.26 -8.05 17.21
C GLN A 460 -2.81 -8.38 16.84
N SER A 461 -2.46 -9.66 16.71
CA SER A 461 -1.07 -10.08 16.41
C SER A 461 -0.80 -10.31 14.93
N ALA A 462 -1.81 -10.60 14.11
CA ALA A 462 -1.68 -10.99 12.70
C ALA A 462 -2.64 -10.26 11.75
N GLY A 463 -3.39 -9.26 12.22
CA GLY A 463 -4.41 -8.58 11.42
C GLY A 463 -3.85 -7.88 10.18
N LYS A 464 -2.61 -7.39 10.23
CA LYS A 464 -1.94 -6.77 9.09
C LYS A 464 -1.37 -7.79 8.09
N TYR A 465 -1.23 -9.05 8.51
CA TYR A 465 -0.82 -10.14 7.62
C TYR A 465 -1.97 -10.68 6.77
N TYR A 466 -3.21 -10.62 7.25
CA TYR A 466 -4.36 -11.16 6.53
C TYR A 466 -4.51 -10.63 5.09
N PRO A 467 -4.58 -9.29 4.84
CA PRO A 467 -4.73 -8.77 3.47
C PRO A 467 -3.55 -9.14 2.57
N TRP A 468 -2.35 -9.16 3.10
CA TRP A 468 -1.16 -9.59 2.38
C TRP A 468 -1.23 -11.07 1.99
N ALA A 469 -1.65 -11.93 2.92
CA ALA A 469 -1.81 -13.36 2.68
C ALA A 469 -2.96 -13.66 1.70
N HIS A 470 -4.00 -12.81 1.69
CA HIS A 470 -5.08 -12.94 0.72
C HIS A 470 -4.65 -12.58 -0.70
N GLN A 471 -3.84 -11.53 -0.87
CA GLN A 471 -3.18 -11.26 -2.16
C GLN A 471 -2.24 -12.41 -2.56
N LEU A 472 -1.49 -12.98 -1.61
CA LEU A 472 -0.60 -14.11 -1.86
C LEU A 472 -1.36 -15.34 -2.37
N ALA A 473 -2.61 -15.57 -1.96
CA ALA A 473 -3.42 -16.69 -2.45
C ALA A 473 -3.61 -16.66 -3.98
N ILE A 474 -3.82 -15.47 -4.53
CA ILE A 474 -3.95 -15.27 -5.98
C ILE A 474 -2.59 -15.32 -6.66
N GLU A 475 -1.58 -14.71 -6.06
CA GLU A 475 -0.22 -14.68 -6.59
C GLU A 475 0.41 -16.08 -6.70
N GLU A 476 0.29 -16.91 -5.65
CA GLU A 476 0.72 -18.32 -5.68
C GLU A 476 0.03 -19.08 -6.81
N GLY A 477 -1.25 -18.77 -7.03
CA GLY A 477 -2.04 -19.34 -8.11
C GLY A 477 -1.57 -18.93 -9.50
N PHE A 478 -1.34 -17.65 -9.71
CA PHE A 478 -0.82 -17.13 -10.98
C PHE A 478 0.53 -17.75 -11.33
N ARG A 479 1.47 -17.75 -10.39
CA ARG A 479 2.80 -18.35 -10.58
C ARG A 479 2.73 -19.84 -10.93
N ASN A 480 1.82 -20.57 -10.29
CA ASN A 480 1.66 -22.01 -10.54
C ASN A 480 1.16 -22.31 -11.96
N VAL A 481 0.32 -21.44 -12.57
CA VAL A 481 -0.23 -21.68 -13.92
C VAL A 481 0.63 -21.06 -15.03
N THR A 482 1.46 -20.06 -14.72
CA THR A 482 2.35 -19.39 -15.68
C THR A 482 3.81 -19.89 -15.60
N ASP A 483 4.13 -20.72 -14.59
CA ASP A 483 5.50 -21.14 -14.25
C ASP A 483 6.46 -19.95 -14.05
N SER A 484 5.93 -18.83 -13.56
CA SER A 484 6.68 -17.58 -13.36
C SER A 484 7.20 -17.47 -11.93
N LYS A 485 8.24 -16.66 -11.76
CA LYS A 485 8.84 -16.34 -10.46
C LYS A 485 8.40 -14.97 -9.97
N GLU A 486 8.61 -14.74 -8.68
CA GLU A 486 8.40 -13.43 -8.08
C GLU A 486 9.24 -12.36 -8.76
N GLY A 487 8.60 -11.22 -9.09
CA GLY A 487 9.22 -10.10 -9.77
C GLY A 487 9.30 -10.23 -11.30
N GLU A 488 8.93 -11.37 -11.88
CA GLU A 488 8.80 -11.48 -13.34
C GLU A 488 7.52 -10.77 -13.82
N ALA A 489 7.47 -10.46 -15.14
CA ALA A 489 6.32 -9.81 -15.76
C ALA A 489 5.03 -10.60 -15.52
N CYS A 490 3.95 -9.88 -15.24
CA CYS A 490 2.64 -10.48 -15.01
C CYS A 490 1.94 -10.81 -16.34
N GLU A 491 1.39 -12.00 -16.45
CA GLU A 491 0.43 -12.35 -17.51
C GLU A 491 -1.02 -12.02 -17.09
N HIS A 492 -1.30 -12.10 -15.80
CA HIS A 492 -2.60 -11.86 -15.18
C HIS A 492 -2.44 -10.92 -13.99
N ILE A 493 -3.53 -10.25 -13.63
CA ILE A 493 -3.49 -9.29 -12.52
C ILE A 493 -4.67 -9.49 -11.57
N SER A 494 -4.46 -9.07 -10.34
CA SER A 494 -5.54 -8.89 -9.38
C SER A 494 -5.72 -7.42 -9.02
N LEU A 495 -6.87 -7.10 -8.43
CA LEU A 495 -7.19 -5.83 -7.80
C LEU A 495 -7.58 -6.11 -6.35
N SER A 496 -6.93 -5.48 -5.39
CA SER A 496 -7.17 -5.72 -3.97
C SER A 496 -7.59 -4.44 -3.25
N ARG A 497 -8.63 -4.55 -2.39
CA ARG A 497 -9.05 -3.42 -1.55
C ARG A 497 -8.04 -3.10 -0.45
N SER A 498 -7.18 -4.04 -0.13
CA SER A 498 -6.23 -3.88 0.96
C SER A 498 -4.86 -4.45 0.60
N GLY A 499 -3.86 -4.05 1.37
CA GLY A 499 -2.48 -4.50 1.20
C GLY A 499 -1.65 -4.19 2.43
N TYR A 500 -0.35 -4.53 2.36
CA TYR A 500 0.60 -4.23 3.42
C TYR A 500 2.03 -4.09 2.87
N ILE A 501 3.03 -4.02 3.76
CA ILE A 501 4.45 -3.95 3.39
C ILE A 501 4.78 -5.07 2.39
N GLY A 502 5.39 -4.74 1.26
CA GLY A 502 5.79 -5.74 0.27
C GLY A 502 4.66 -6.21 -0.67
N SER A 503 3.42 -5.71 -0.54
CA SER A 503 2.34 -6.04 -1.48
C SER A 503 2.64 -5.65 -2.93
N GLN A 504 3.50 -4.65 -3.15
CA GLN A 504 3.90 -4.23 -4.50
C GLN A 504 4.61 -5.29 -5.32
N ARG A 505 5.13 -6.36 -4.70
CA ARG A 505 5.81 -7.46 -5.40
C ARG A 505 4.86 -8.48 -6.06
N PHE A 506 3.56 -8.34 -5.77
CA PHE A 506 2.52 -9.18 -6.36
C PHE A 506 1.99 -8.56 -7.65
N CYS A 507 1.46 -9.38 -8.54
CA CYS A 507 0.70 -8.94 -9.71
C CYS A 507 -0.68 -8.37 -9.30
N SER A 508 -0.68 -7.41 -8.38
CA SER A 508 -1.86 -6.90 -7.71
C SER A 508 -1.91 -5.37 -7.67
N MET A 509 -2.96 -4.79 -8.24
CA MET A 509 -3.29 -3.38 -8.04
C MET A 509 -3.95 -3.20 -6.67
N ILE A 510 -3.78 -2.01 -6.09
CA ILE A 510 -4.52 -1.55 -4.90
C ILE A 510 -5.37 -0.35 -5.32
N TRP A 511 -6.64 -0.31 -4.89
CA TRP A 511 -7.45 0.89 -5.07
C TRP A 511 -7.85 1.49 -3.72
N SER A 512 -8.31 2.71 -3.76
CA SER A 512 -8.60 3.53 -2.58
C SER A 512 -9.90 3.18 -1.84
N GLY A 513 -10.61 2.13 -2.26
CA GLY A 513 -11.88 1.70 -1.65
C GLY A 513 -13.09 2.48 -2.16
N ASP A 514 -14.22 2.30 -1.47
CA ASP A 514 -15.55 2.81 -1.85
C ASP A 514 -15.72 4.27 -1.41
N THR A 515 -15.31 5.18 -2.26
CA THR A 515 -15.32 6.62 -1.98
C THR A 515 -16.59 7.31 -2.48
N THR A 516 -16.98 8.40 -1.84
CA THR A 516 -18.18 9.16 -2.25
C THR A 516 -17.94 9.98 -3.51
N SER A 517 -19.00 10.21 -4.26
CA SER A 517 -18.99 11.02 -5.49
C SER A 517 -19.14 12.50 -5.15
N ALA A 518 -18.04 13.14 -4.73
CA ALA A 518 -18.00 14.54 -4.33
C ALA A 518 -16.69 15.22 -4.75
N TRP A 519 -16.71 16.55 -4.91
CA TRP A 519 -15.52 17.34 -5.28
C TRP A 519 -14.44 17.28 -4.19
N GLU A 520 -14.83 17.27 -2.92
CA GLU A 520 -13.92 17.13 -1.79
C GLU A 520 -13.19 15.78 -1.87
N THR A 521 -13.92 14.72 -2.15
CA THR A 521 -13.37 13.37 -2.29
C THR A 521 -12.37 13.28 -3.42
N LEU A 522 -12.59 13.94 -4.56
CA LEU A 522 -11.61 14.02 -5.64
C LEU A 522 -10.27 14.59 -5.13
N GLY A 523 -10.30 15.64 -4.33
CA GLY A 523 -9.10 16.22 -3.71
C GLY A 523 -8.40 15.26 -2.75
N LEU A 524 -9.16 14.55 -1.90
CA LEU A 524 -8.66 13.52 -0.97
C LEU A 524 -7.96 12.38 -1.73
N GLN A 525 -8.52 11.94 -2.85
CA GLN A 525 -7.99 10.84 -3.65
C GLN A 525 -6.62 11.16 -4.25
N ILE A 526 -6.35 12.41 -4.62
CA ILE A 526 -5.04 12.83 -5.13
C ILE A 526 -3.98 12.67 -4.05
N ALA A 527 -4.23 13.19 -2.85
CA ALA A 527 -3.32 13.06 -1.70
C ALA A 527 -3.12 11.59 -1.29
N SER A 528 -4.18 10.78 -1.34
CA SER A 528 -4.14 9.33 -1.07
C SER A 528 -3.22 8.60 -2.05
N GLY A 529 -3.34 8.86 -3.36
CA GLY A 529 -2.46 8.29 -4.38
C GLY A 529 -0.99 8.69 -4.22
N LEU A 530 -0.73 9.94 -3.81
CA LEU A 530 0.63 10.43 -3.54
C LEU A 530 1.22 9.77 -2.27
N SER A 531 0.42 9.53 -1.25
CA SER A 531 0.85 8.81 -0.05
C SER A 531 1.11 7.32 -0.33
N ALA A 532 0.28 6.68 -1.16
CA ALA A 532 0.51 5.32 -1.65
C ALA A 532 1.85 5.21 -2.39
N ALA A 533 2.13 6.14 -3.30
CA ALA A 533 3.39 6.21 -4.03
C ALA A 533 4.59 6.37 -3.09
N ALA A 534 4.51 7.26 -2.10
CA ALA A 534 5.57 7.44 -1.10
C ALA A 534 5.79 6.21 -0.22
N THR A 535 4.78 5.34 -0.07
CA THR A 535 4.88 4.06 0.65
C THR A 535 5.58 2.97 -0.17
N GLY A 536 5.64 3.11 -1.51
CA GLY A 536 6.19 2.12 -2.42
C GLY A 536 5.16 1.43 -3.31
N TRP A 537 3.89 1.84 -3.28
CA TRP A 537 2.80 1.25 -4.07
C TRP A 537 2.62 1.99 -5.40
N GLY A 538 3.34 1.54 -6.42
CA GLY A 538 3.22 2.09 -7.78
C GLY A 538 2.04 1.52 -8.58
N TRP A 539 1.45 0.40 -8.18
CA TRP A 539 0.27 -0.17 -8.79
C TRP A 539 -0.98 0.29 -8.02
N TRP A 540 -1.38 1.52 -8.26
CA TRP A 540 -2.49 2.16 -7.59
C TRP A 540 -3.55 2.65 -8.58
N THR A 541 -4.82 2.59 -8.16
CA THR A 541 -5.98 3.10 -8.90
C THR A 541 -7.05 3.61 -7.92
N MET A 542 -8.14 4.11 -8.45
CA MET A 542 -9.33 4.57 -7.71
C MET A 542 -10.58 4.39 -8.57
N ASP A 543 -11.74 4.65 -7.99
CA ASP A 543 -13.02 4.65 -8.69
C ASP A 543 -13.27 6.03 -9.31
N ALA A 544 -13.01 6.18 -10.62
CA ALA A 544 -13.23 7.46 -11.28
C ALA A 544 -14.72 7.86 -11.24
N GLY A 545 -14.97 9.04 -10.68
CA GLY A 545 -16.31 9.56 -10.44
C GLY A 545 -16.86 9.27 -9.05
N GLY A 546 -16.08 8.60 -8.17
CA GLY A 546 -16.51 8.08 -6.88
C GLY A 546 -17.29 6.78 -7.02
N PHE A 547 -17.32 5.96 -5.95
CA PHE A 547 -18.06 4.71 -5.93
C PHE A 547 -19.53 4.92 -5.62
N GLN A 548 -19.85 5.58 -4.51
CA GLN A 548 -21.21 5.68 -3.97
C GLN A 548 -21.71 7.13 -3.89
N PRO A 549 -23.04 7.33 -3.91
CA PRO A 549 -23.62 8.65 -3.67
C PRO A 549 -23.18 9.22 -2.31
N ASP A 550 -22.91 10.50 -2.26
CA ASP A 550 -22.80 11.24 -1.01
C ASP A 550 -24.21 11.65 -0.57
N PRO A 551 -24.70 11.19 0.58
CA PRO A 551 -26.07 11.47 1.02
C PRO A 551 -26.31 12.96 1.32
N THR A 552 -25.25 13.75 1.47
CA THR A 552 -25.33 15.19 1.71
C THR A 552 -25.34 16.02 0.41
N VAL A 553 -25.12 15.37 -0.74
CA VAL A 553 -24.99 16.01 -2.05
C VAL A 553 -26.06 15.46 -3.00
N PRO A 554 -27.15 16.21 -3.26
CA PRO A 554 -28.33 15.72 -3.99
C PRO A 554 -28.07 15.21 -5.41
N TRP A 555 -27.05 15.72 -6.10
CA TRP A 555 -26.67 15.34 -7.47
C TRP A 555 -25.58 14.24 -7.50
N SER A 556 -25.09 13.83 -6.35
CA SER A 556 -24.00 12.85 -6.26
C SER A 556 -24.34 11.55 -6.97
N SER A 557 -23.42 11.04 -7.77
CA SER A 557 -23.54 9.83 -8.60
C SER A 557 -24.71 9.86 -9.63
N ASN A 558 -25.45 10.96 -9.77
CA ASN A 558 -26.58 11.03 -10.71
C ASN A 558 -26.09 11.41 -12.12
N VAL A 559 -26.09 10.43 -13.03
CA VAL A 559 -25.61 10.59 -14.41
C VAL A 559 -26.47 11.54 -15.27
N ASP A 560 -27.66 11.92 -14.81
CA ASP A 560 -28.52 12.85 -15.52
C ASP A 560 -28.31 14.32 -15.11
N THR A 561 -27.61 14.57 -13.99
CA THR A 561 -27.31 15.93 -13.52
C THR A 561 -26.04 16.52 -14.15
N PRO A 562 -26.06 17.81 -14.55
CA PRO A 562 -24.89 18.49 -15.08
C PRO A 562 -23.71 18.52 -14.09
N GLU A 563 -23.98 18.66 -12.81
CA GLU A 563 -23.00 18.77 -11.72
C GLU A 563 -22.18 17.47 -11.59
N TYR A 564 -22.86 16.32 -11.59
CA TYR A 564 -22.17 15.05 -11.53
C TYR A 564 -21.40 14.74 -12.85
N ARG A 565 -21.99 15.10 -13.99
CA ARG A 565 -21.32 14.93 -15.28
C ARG A 565 -20.01 15.71 -15.36
N GLU A 566 -19.97 16.95 -14.83
CA GLU A 566 -18.71 17.70 -14.74
C GLU A 566 -17.71 17.03 -13.79
N LEU A 567 -18.14 16.65 -12.58
CA LEU A 567 -17.29 15.94 -11.62
C LEU A 567 -16.68 14.68 -12.26
N TYR A 568 -17.51 13.86 -12.92
CA TYR A 568 -17.04 12.63 -13.57
C TYR A 568 -16.02 12.93 -14.68
N VAL A 569 -16.26 13.91 -15.54
CA VAL A 569 -15.32 14.30 -16.58
C VAL A 569 -13.98 14.72 -15.96
N ARG A 570 -13.98 15.60 -14.94
CA ARG A 570 -12.76 16.05 -14.26
C ARG A 570 -12.02 14.87 -13.58
N TRP A 571 -12.76 13.95 -13.00
CA TRP A 571 -12.16 12.77 -12.37
C TRP A 571 -11.55 11.81 -13.40
N LEU A 572 -12.24 11.57 -14.54
CA LEU A 572 -11.71 10.71 -15.59
C LEU A 572 -10.51 11.32 -16.31
N GLN A 573 -10.49 12.65 -16.46
CA GLN A 573 -9.32 13.39 -16.94
C GLN A 573 -8.10 13.11 -16.04
N TRP A 574 -8.28 13.17 -14.73
CA TRP A 574 -7.23 12.81 -13.78
C TRP A 574 -6.86 11.32 -13.88
N ALA A 575 -7.84 10.42 -13.98
CA ALA A 575 -7.63 8.98 -14.12
C ALA A 575 -6.74 8.60 -15.30
N THR A 576 -6.68 9.43 -16.34
CA THR A 576 -5.78 9.25 -17.49
C THR A 576 -4.30 9.31 -17.07
N PHE A 577 -3.97 10.04 -16.01
CA PHE A 577 -2.63 10.28 -15.49
C PHE A 577 -2.36 9.63 -14.13
N VAL A 578 -3.00 8.49 -13.86
CA VAL A 578 -2.66 7.61 -12.74
C VAL A 578 -2.15 6.26 -13.27
N PRO A 579 -1.51 5.43 -12.45
CA PRO A 579 -0.95 4.16 -12.93
C PRO A 579 -1.93 3.29 -13.71
N PHE A 580 -3.15 3.10 -13.22
CA PHE A 580 -4.21 2.36 -13.92
C PHE A 580 -5.48 3.20 -14.04
N MET A 581 -5.99 3.34 -15.27
CA MET A 581 -7.20 4.11 -15.58
C MET A 581 -8.44 3.23 -15.43
N ARG A 582 -9.19 3.39 -14.35
CA ARG A 582 -10.38 2.61 -14.03
C ARG A 582 -11.59 3.50 -13.79
N THR A 583 -12.72 3.14 -14.37
CA THR A 583 -14.04 3.64 -13.97
C THR A 583 -14.75 2.57 -13.15
N HIS A 584 -15.42 2.97 -12.09
CA HIS A 584 -16.27 2.07 -11.29
C HIS A 584 -17.28 2.88 -10.48
N GLY A 585 -18.32 2.22 -10.02
CA GLY A 585 -19.20 2.71 -8.96
C GLY A 585 -20.68 2.49 -9.23
N GLN A 586 -21.45 2.83 -8.21
CA GLN A 586 -22.91 2.94 -8.26
C GLN A 586 -23.29 4.22 -8.98
N ARG A 587 -24.30 4.14 -9.85
CA ARG A 587 -24.84 5.34 -10.51
C ARG A 587 -26.33 5.40 -10.29
N VAL A 588 -26.81 6.63 -10.11
CA VAL A 588 -28.23 6.97 -9.99
C VAL A 588 -28.65 7.64 -11.29
N CYS A 589 -29.93 7.55 -11.66
CA CYS A 589 -30.55 8.30 -12.75
C CYS A 589 -32.01 8.59 -12.43
N ASP A 590 -32.54 9.63 -13.08
CA ASP A 590 -33.83 10.24 -12.68
C ASP A 590 -35.05 9.29 -12.78
N ASN A 591 -34.95 8.25 -13.59
CA ASN A 591 -36.09 7.36 -13.92
C ASN A 591 -35.93 5.92 -13.41
N GLN A 592 -34.99 5.64 -12.52
CA GLN A 592 -34.76 4.31 -11.98
C GLN A 592 -34.55 4.36 -10.46
N ASP A 593 -35.25 3.50 -9.74
CA ASP A 593 -35.11 3.36 -8.28
C ASP A 593 -33.85 2.59 -7.83
N ALA A 594 -33.01 2.17 -8.78
CA ALA A 594 -31.86 1.32 -8.52
C ALA A 594 -30.53 2.07 -8.72
N TYR A 595 -29.54 1.80 -7.87
CA TYR A 595 -28.17 2.27 -7.97
C TYR A 595 -27.35 1.64 -9.11
N THR A 596 -28.02 1.11 -10.14
CA THR A 596 -27.43 0.31 -11.24
C THR A 596 -27.49 1.01 -12.59
N CYS A 597 -27.65 2.33 -12.60
CA CYS A 597 -27.65 3.10 -13.84
C CYS A 597 -26.32 2.99 -14.56
N ASN A 598 -26.37 3.14 -15.88
CA ASN A 598 -25.20 2.98 -16.74
C ASN A 598 -24.11 4.00 -16.43
N ASN A 599 -22.86 3.54 -16.43
CA ASN A 599 -21.66 4.38 -16.21
C ASN A 599 -20.64 4.26 -17.35
N GLU A 600 -21.02 3.64 -18.44
CA GLU A 600 -20.17 3.50 -19.62
C GLU A 600 -19.85 4.86 -20.24
N PRO A 601 -18.78 5.01 -21.03
CA PRO A 601 -18.32 6.30 -21.55
C PRO A 601 -19.38 7.17 -22.25
N TRP A 602 -20.40 6.55 -22.83
CA TRP A 602 -21.51 7.19 -23.54
C TRP A 602 -22.73 7.52 -22.67
N SER A 603 -22.66 7.33 -21.35
CA SER A 603 -23.81 7.50 -20.44
C SER A 603 -23.93 8.93 -19.87
N TYR A 604 -22.98 9.79 -20.16
CA TYR A 604 -22.86 11.14 -19.55
C TYR A 604 -23.36 12.28 -20.46
N GLY A 605 -24.21 11.96 -21.45
CA GLY A 605 -24.83 12.89 -22.36
C GLY A 605 -23.94 13.30 -23.53
N GLU A 606 -24.58 13.86 -24.57
CA GLU A 606 -23.93 14.16 -25.86
C GLU A 606 -22.75 15.13 -25.77
N LYS A 607 -22.81 16.09 -24.85
CA LYS A 607 -21.74 17.07 -24.65
C LYS A 607 -20.48 16.48 -24.02
N ASN A 608 -20.64 15.58 -23.05
CA ASN A 608 -19.53 15.06 -22.26
C ASN A 608 -18.91 13.78 -22.85
N THR A 609 -19.71 12.99 -23.57
CA THR A 609 -19.22 11.76 -24.21
C THR A 609 -17.99 11.98 -25.10
N PRO A 610 -17.93 12.95 -26.01
CA PRO A 610 -16.72 13.19 -26.82
C PRO A 610 -15.48 13.51 -25.98
N ILE A 611 -15.65 14.26 -24.86
CA ILE A 611 -14.57 14.59 -23.96
C ILE A 611 -14.04 13.31 -23.30
N ILE A 612 -14.94 12.48 -22.74
CA ILE A 612 -14.60 11.21 -22.12
C ILE A 612 -13.83 10.31 -23.09
N LEU A 613 -14.34 10.14 -24.29
CA LEU A 613 -13.69 9.33 -25.33
C LEU A 613 -12.31 9.84 -25.71
N SER A 614 -12.12 11.18 -25.79
CA SER A 614 -10.82 11.76 -26.08
C SER A 614 -9.74 11.41 -25.05
N TYR A 615 -10.11 11.33 -23.76
CA TYR A 615 -9.19 10.94 -22.69
C TYR A 615 -8.92 9.43 -22.65
N ILE A 616 -9.90 8.60 -22.98
CA ILE A 616 -9.67 7.18 -23.20
C ILE A 616 -8.66 6.99 -24.35
N HIS A 617 -8.85 7.65 -25.49
CA HIS A 617 -7.89 7.58 -26.60
C HIS A 617 -6.51 8.15 -26.23
N LEU A 618 -6.45 9.25 -25.47
CA LEU A 618 -5.19 9.81 -24.97
C LEU A 618 -4.44 8.80 -24.10
N ARG A 619 -5.14 8.04 -23.24
CA ARG A 619 -4.54 6.97 -22.43
C ARG A 619 -3.82 5.93 -23.31
N TYR A 620 -4.40 5.52 -24.41
CA TYR A 620 -3.77 4.59 -25.35
C TYR A 620 -2.60 5.23 -26.13
N GLN A 621 -2.66 6.53 -26.44
CA GLN A 621 -1.52 7.26 -27.00
C GLN A 621 -0.34 7.32 -26.03
N LEU A 622 -0.58 7.35 -24.73
CA LEU A 622 0.44 7.32 -23.68
C LEU A 622 0.97 5.90 -23.36
N ALA A 623 0.54 4.85 -24.06
CA ALA A 623 0.91 3.47 -23.73
C ALA A 623 2.43 3.22 -23.69
N SER A 624 3.19 3.78 -24.64
CA SER A 624 4.66 3.66 -24.65
C SER A 624 5.31 4.39 -23.47
N TYR A 625 4.76 5.56 -23.10
CA TYR A 625 5.18 6.28 -21.90
C TYR A 625 4.94 5.46 -20.64
N LEU A 626 3.75 4.89 -20.50
CA LEU A 626 3.38 4.05 -19.37
C LEU A 626 4.29 2.83 -19.23
N ARG A 627 4.57 2.12 -20.35
CA ARG A 627 5.52 0.99 -20.32
C ARG A 627 6.87 1.41 -19.80
N ALA A 628 7.42 2.52 -20.28
CA ALA A 628 8.70 3.04 -19.82
C ALA A 628 8.68 3.38 -18.31
N LEU A 629 7.58 3.94 -17.80
CA LEU A 629 7.42 4.23 -16.36
C LEU A 629 7.35 2.95 -15.52
N PHE A 630 6.57 1.95 -15.94
CA PHE A 630 6.49 0.68 -15.22
C PHE A 630 7.80 -0.10 -15.27
N ASP A 631 8.52 -0.08 -16.38
CA ASP A 631 9.86 -0.66 -16.49
C ASP A 631 10.86 0.00 -15.54
N GLN A 632 10.81 1.34 -15.43
CA GLN A 632 11.64 2.08 -14.49
C GLN A 632 11.27 1.77 -13.05
N PHE A 633 9.98 1.71 -12.74
CA PHE A 633 9.50 1.33 -11.42
C PHE A 633 9.95 -0.08 -11.03
N HIS A 634 9.80 -1.05 -11.93
CA HIS A 634 10.32 -2.41 -11.75
C HIS A 634 11.82 -2.42 -11.46
N LYS A 635 12.64 -1.72 -12.25
CA LYS A 635 14.11 -1.73 -12.13
C LYS A 635 14.62 -1.02 -10.89
N THR A 636 13.95 0.05 -10.47
CA THR A 636 14.54 0.99 -9.48
C THR A 636 13.64 1.30 -8.30
N GLY A 637 12.36 0.94 -8.33
CA GLY A 637 11.38 1.39 -7.33
C GLY A 637 10.95 2.86 -7.50
N ARG A 638 11.42 3.57 -8.57
CA ARG A 638 11.01 4.96 -8.81
C ARG A 638 9.53 5.03 -9.15
N MET A 639 8.78 5.74 -8.31
CA MET A 639 7.33 5.83 -8.42
C MET A 639 6.86 6.52 -9.70
N ILE A 640 5.67 6.11 -10.17
CA ILE A 640 5.01 6.63 -11.37
C ILE A 640 4.31 7.96 -11.06
N MET A 641 3.51 8.00 -9.99
CA MET A 641 2.99 9.25 -9.41
C MET A 641 3.98 9.76 -8.37
N ARG A 642 4.41 11.03 -8.50
CA ARG A 642 5.47 11.57 -7.64
C ARG A 642 5.05 12.94 -7.10
N PRO A 643 4.90 13.07 -5.77
CA PRO A 643 4.77 14.39 -5.15
C PRO A 643 5.90 15.32 -5.62
N LEU A 644 5.64 16.60 -5.80
CA LEU A 644 6.61 17.54 -6.35
C LEU A 644 7.91 17.62 -5.52
N TYR A 645 7.85 17.41 -4.21
CA TYR A 645 9.04 17.44 -3.35
C TYR A 645 10.07 16.37 -3.74
N MET A 646 9.65 15.22 -4.26
CA MET A 646 10.57 14.14 -4.64
C MET A 646 11.51 14.53 -5.78
N ASP A 647 11.06 15.39 -6.68
CA ASP A 647 11.84 15.79 -7.87
C ASP A 647 12.45 17.19 -7.75
N PHE A 648 11.87 18.08 -6.94
CA PHE A 648 12.21 19.50 -6.98
C PHE A 648 12.65 20.12 -5.65
N GLU A 649 12.57 19.42 -4.50
CA GLU A 649 12.90 19.99 -3.19
C GLU A 649 14.28 20.64 -3.13
N LYS A 650 15.28 20.06 -3.81
CA LYS A 650 16.66 20.59 -3.86
C LYS A 650 16.80 21.86 -4.70
N THR A 651 15.94 22.03 -5.69
CA THR A 651 16.02 23.16 -6.63
C THR A 651 14.96 24.21 -6.36
N ASP A 652 13.88 23.83 -5.72
CA ASP A 652 12.73 24.67 -5.43
C ASP A 652 12.12 24.31 -4.05
N PRO A 653 12.59 24.92 -2.97
CA PRO A 653 12.11 24.64 -1.62
C PRO A 653 10.61 24.92 -1.41
N LYS A 654 9.95 25.66 -2.30
CA LYS A 654 8.51 25.96 -2.19
C LYS A 654 7.65 24.71 -2.28
N VAL A 655 8.10 23.68 -2.99
CA VAL A 655 7.37 22.41 -3.13
C VAL A 655 7.29 21.60 -1.84
N SER A 656 8.11 21.92 -0.83
CA SER A 656 8.11 21.30 0.49
C SER A 656 7.54 22.21 1.60
N GLN A 657 6.97 23.37 1.24
CA GLN A 657 6.35 24.28 2.19
C GLN A 657 4.88 23.92 2.43
N TRP A 658 4.63 23.18 3.49
CA TRP A 658 3.31 22.68 3.88
C TRP A 658 2.48 23.76 4.60
N THR A 659 2.06 24.76 3.85
CA THR A 659 1.19 25.84 4.34
C THR A 659 -0.14 25.80 3.62
N GLN A 660 -1.19 26.40 4.22
CA GLN A 660 -2.50 26.52 3.59
C GLN A 660 -2.43 27.24 2.23
N ALA A 661 -1.55 28.25 2.09
CA ALA A 661 -1.34 28.97 0.83
C ALA A 661 -0.72 28.10 -0.29
N ASN A 662 0.00 27.03 0.06
CA ASN A 662 0.65 26.13 -0.88
C ASN A 662 -0.05 24.76 -0.98
N ASN A 663 -1.25 24.61 -0.44
CA ASN A 663 -1.92 23.31 -0.38
C ASN A 663 -2.05 22.65 -1.76
N ASN A 664 -2.46 23.39 -2.78
CA ASN A 664 -2.59 22.85 -4.14
C ASN A 664 -1.24 22.42 -4.75
N VAL A 665 -0.14 23.09 -4.39
CA VAL A 665 1.22 22.72 -4.84
C VAL A 665 1.65 21.40 -4.21
N THR A 666 1.33 21.22 -2.94
CA THR A 666 1.84 20.09 -2.13
C THR A 666 0.96 18.87 -2.16
N THR A 667 -0.35 19.03 -2.36
CA THR A 667 -1.34 17.94 -2.23
C THR A 667 -2.13 17.63 -3.50
N GLN A 668 -2.19 18.55 -4.47
CA GLN A 668 -3.03 18.41 -5.66
C GLN A 668 -2.27 18.49 -6.99
N GLN A 669 -0.97 18.76 -6.96
CA GLN A 669 -0.10 18.72 -8.14
C GLN A 669 0.97 17.67 -7.97
N TYR A 670 1.31 16.99 -9.06
CA TYR A 670 2.33 15.94 -9.01
C TYR A 670 2.98 15.71 -10.37
N MET A 671 4.13 15.04 -10.36
CA MET A 671 4.75 14.52 -11.57
C MET A 671 4.18 13.13 -11.89
N PHE A 672 3.73 12.95 -13.10
CA PHE A 672 3.42 11.64 -13.67
C PHE A 672 4.61 11.20 -14.51
N GLY A 673 5.49 10.39 -13.90
CA GLY A 673 6.82 10.15 -14.43
C GLY A 673 7.70 11.41 -14.44
N PRO A 674 8.85 11.42 -15.15
CA PRO A 674 9.79 12.55 -15.10
C PRO A 674 9.44 13.71 -16.04
N ARG A 675 8.40 13.59 -16.85
CA ARG A 675 8.11 14.54 -17.93
C ARG A 675 6.80 15.29 -17.81
N LEU A 676 5.78 14.75 -17.14
CA LEU A 676 4.45 15.34 -17.07
C LEU A 676 4.16 15.87 -15.67
N LEU A 677 3.86 17.15 -15.55
CA LEU A 677 3.26 17.74 -14.35
C LEU A 677 1.75 17.79 -14.57
N VAL A 678 1.01 17.24 -13.64
CA VAL A 678 -0.45 17.12 -13.66
C VAL A 678 -1.04 17.92 -12.52
N SER A 679 -2.03 18.77 -12.82
CA SER A 679 -2.74 19.58 -11.83
C SER A 679 -4.26 19.37 -12.00
N PRO A 680 -4.84 18.35 -11.33
CA PRO A 680 -6.27 18.09 -11.45
C PRO A 680 -7.12 19.25 -10.96
N ILE A 681 -8.28 19.43 -11.59
CA ILE A 681 -9.25 20.45 -11.21
C ILE A 681 -10.19 19.84 -10.16
N THR A 682 -10.22 20.43 -8.98
CA THR A 682 -10.98 19.94 -7.81
C THR A 682 -12.10 20.88 -7.38
N THR A 683 -12.50 21.81 -8.27
CA THR A 683 -13.55 22.78 -8.01
C THR A 683 -14.47 22.85 -9.25
N PRO A 684 -15.80 22.91 -9.07
CA PRO A 684 -16.75 22.98 -10.17
C PRO A 684 -16.76 24.33 -10.87
N ASN A 685 -17.27 24.34 -12.10
CA ASN A 685 -17.59 25.55 -12.87
C ASN A 685 -16.40 26.49 -13.13
N VAL A 686 -15.19 25.97 -13.22
CA VAL A 686 -14.00 26.77 -13.53
C VAL A 686 -13.64 26.66 -15.01
N THR A 687 -13.13 27.76 -15.58
CA THR A 687 -12.63 27.85 -16.95
C THR A 687 -11.15 28.18 -17.02
N GLU A 688 -10.56 28.52 -15.90
CA GLU A 688 -9.14 28.83 -15.73
C GLU A 688 -8.63 28.14 -14.44
N TRP A 689 -7.35 27.78 -14.42
CA TRP A 689 -6.75 27.11 -13.27
C TRP A 689 -5.34 27.62 -13.01
N SER A 690 -5.04 27.87 -11.73
CA SER A 690 -3.71 28.29 -11.30
C SER A 690 -2.82 27.08 -11.01
N VAL A 691 -1.66 27.03 -11.65
CA VAL A 691 -0.70 25.93 -11.54
C VAL A 691 0.66 26.48 -11.12
N TYR A 692 1.25 25.90 -10.10
CA TYR A 692 2.64 26.17 -9.74
C TYR A 692 3.57 25.35 -10.61
N LEU A 693 4.49 25.97 -11.31
CA LEU A 693 5.51 25.34 -12.13
C LEU A 693 6.83 25.34 -11.37
N PRO A 694 7.30 24.19 -10.86
CA PRO A 694 8.56 24.11 -10.12
C PRO A 694 9.76 24.59 -10.94
N GLN A 695 10.79 25.10 -10.27
CA GLN A 695 12.03 25.48 -10.90
C GLN A 695 12.77 24.24 -11.41
N THR A 696 13.12 24.25 -12.70
CA THR A 696 13.79 23.15 -13.39
C THR A 696 15.24 23.45 -13.69
N GLY A 697 16.15 22.49 -13.38
CA GLY A 697 17.59 22.59 -13.63
C GLY A 697 18.29 23.67 -12.80
N GLN A 698 19.61 23.76 -12.95
CA GLN A 698 20.38 24.88 -12.41
C GLN A 698 19.97 26.14 -13.18
N ASN A 699 19.43 27.14 -12.47
CA ASN A 699 18.97 28.42 -12.99
C ASN A 699 17.67 28.43 -13.81
N GLY A 700 16.76 27.45 -13.67
CA GLY A 700 15.45 27.50 -14.33
C GLY A 700 15.47 27.36 -15.86
N THR A 701 16.50 26.71 -16.40
CA THR A 701 16.81 26.73 -17.84
C THR A 701 15.91 25.88 -18.73
N LYS A 702 15.10 24.97 -18.15
CA LYS A 702 14.18 24.15 -18.95
C LYS A 702 12.76 24.68 -18.80
N PRO A 703 12.13 25.21 -19.87
CA PRO A 703 10.76 25.71 -19.78
C PRO A 703 9.75 24.54 -19.63
N TRP A 704 8.65 24.83 -18.97
CA TRP A 704 7.45 24.02 -18.99
C TRP A 704 6.61 24.37 -20.21
N THR A 705 6.03 23.38 -20.88
CA THR A 705 5.15 23.57 -22.04
C THR A 705 3.74 23.08 -21.67
N TYR A 706 2.74 23.94 -21.83
CA TYR A 706 1.34 23.59 -21.63
C TYR A 706 0.87 22.63 -22.72
N TRP A 707 0.33 21.48 -22.32
CA TRP A 707 0.02 20.38 -23.23
C TRP A 707 -0.96 20.74 -24.35
N TRP A 708 -1.93 21.60 -24.06
CA TRP A 708 -3.03 21.88 -24.98
C TRP A 708 -2.71 22.98 -26.01
N THR A 709 -1.89 23.94 -25.66
CA THR A 709 -1.61 25.12 -26.52
C THR A 709 -0.17 25.19 -26.99
N ASN A 710 0.73 24.36 -26.48
CA ASN A 710 2.18 24.43 -26.69
C ASN A 710 2.84 25.74 -26.19
N GLN A 711 2.13 26.54 -25.39
CA GLN A 711 2.69 27.74 -24.77
C GLN A 711 3.73 27.35 -23.73
N THR A 712 4.85 28.06 -23.71
CA THR A 712 5.97 27.80 -22.80
C THR A 712 6.01 28.78 -21.64
N TYR A 713 6.45 28.32 -20.48
CA TYR A 713 6.54 29.09 -19.23
C TYR A 713 7.85 28.77 -18.51
N ALA A 714 8.43 29.77 -17.86
CA ALA A 714 9.56 29.56 -16.97
C ALA A 714 9.10 28.82 -15.70
N GLY A 715 9.98 28.04 -15.07
CA GLY A 715 9.75 27.47 -13.73
C GLY A 715 9.88 28.48 -12.60
N GLY A 716 9.54 28.08 -11.37
CA GLY A 716 9.61 28.89 -10.15
C GLY A 716 8.43 29.86 -9.97
N GLN A 717 7.33 29.71 -10.69
CA GLN A 717 6.20 30.65 -10.69
C GLN A 717 4.85 29.95 -10.73
N THR A 718 3.81 30.65 -10.29
CA THR A 718 2.41 30.26 -10.52
C THR A 718 1.92 30.90 -11.80
N VAL A 719 1.28 30.11 -12.66
CA VAL A 719 0.65 30.57 -13.90
C VAL A 719 -0.83 30.22 -13.88
N THR A 720 -1.66 31.09 -14.45
CA THR A 720 -3.07 30.80 -14.71
C THR A 720 -3.21 30.42 -16.17
N VAL A 721 -3.83 29.27 -16.42
CA VAL A 721 -4.03 28.73 -17.78
C VAL A 721 -5.49 28.45 -18.06
N PRO A 722 -5.94 28.53 -19.32
CA PRO A 722 -7.29 28.09 -19.69
C PRO A 722 -7.50 26.64 -19.34
N ALA A 723 -8.62 26.36 -18.69
CA ALA A 723 -9.00 25.01 -18.24
C ALA A 723 -10.51 24.77 -18.45
N PRO A 724 -11.02 24.92 -19.69
CA PRO A 724 -12.39 24.55 -20.00
C PRO A 724 -12.65 23.09 -19.65
N VAL A 725 -13.90 22.65 -19.65
CA VAL A 725 -14.25 21.27 -19.21
C VAL A 725 -13.54 20.19 -20.03
N GLU A 726 -13.09 20.50 -21.23
CA GLU A 726 -12.32 19.64 -22.14
C GLU A 726 -10.88 19.42 -21.69
N HIS A 727 -10.33 20.28 -20.82
CA HIS A 727 -8.89 20.29 -20.53
C HIS A 727 -8.58 20.19 -19.04
N ILE A 728 -7.80 19.18 -18.66
CA ILE A 728 -7.08 19.15 -17.39
C ILE A 728 -5.72 19.85 -17.58
N PRO A 729 -5.29 20.75 -16.67
CA PRO A 729 -3.96 21.33 -16.76
C PRO A 729 -2.84 20.28 -16.64
N VAL A 730 -2.12 20.13 -17.76
CA VAL A 730 -0.93 19.27 -17.85
C VAL A 730 0.18 20.06 -18.52
N PHE A 731 1.37 20.01 -17.94
CA PHE A 731 2.58 20.58 -18.50
C PHE A 731 3.61 19.50 -18.74
N HIS A 732 4.46 19.71 -19.74
CA HIS A 732 5.53 18.76 -20.01
C HIS A 732 6.89 19.42 -20.12
N LEU A 733 7.93 18.62 -19.84
CA LEU A 733 9.33 18.94 -20.07
C LEU A 733 9.83 18.24 -21.33
N GLY A 734 10.51 18.98 -22.20
CA GLY A 734 11.03 18.43 -23.45
C GLY A 734 9.98 18.33 -24.54
N LYS A 735 10.20 17.45 -25.51
CA LYS A 735 9.31 17.30 -26.67
C LYS A 735 8.16 16.34 -26.37
N ARG A 736 6.97 16.68 -26.86
CA ARG A 736 5.78 15.82 -26.73
C ARG A 736 5.93 14.49 -27.44
N GLU A 737 6.61 14.48 -28.59
CA GLU A 737 6.88 13.30 -29.40
C GLU A 737 7.74 12.27 -28.61
N ASP A 738 8.71 12.73 -27.84
CA ASP A 738 9.53 11.87 -26.99
C ASP A 738 8.69 11.17 -25.92
N ILE A 739 7.71 11.90 -25.34
CA ILE A 739 6.78 11.33 -24.36
C ILE A 739 5.91 10.26 -25.02
N LEU A 740 5.27 10.57 -26.13
CA LEU A 740 4.38 9.64 -26.83
C LEU A 740 5.10 8.40 -27.37
N SER A 741 6.38 8.52 -27.73
CA SER A 741 7.21 7.38 -28.15
C SER A 741 7.80 6.56 -27.00
N GLY A 742 7.68 7.02 -25.75
CA GLY A 742 8.27 6.36 -24.57
C GLY A 742 9.77 6.68 -24.36
N ASN A 743 10.33 7.64 -25.09
CA ASN A 743 11.71 8.11 -24.90
C ASN A 743 11.76 9.14 -23.75
N VAL A 744 11.73 8.65 -22.53
CA VAL A 744 11.45 9.47 -21.34
C VAL A 744 12.64 9.70 -20.42
N PHE A 745 13.65 8.80 -20.43
CA PHE A 745 14.80 8.79 -19.52
C PHE A 745 16.09 9.14 -20.24
#